data_bf9779e5b58223578942c78e47acb8e1
#
_entry.id   bf9779e5b58223578942c78e47acb8e1
#
_cell.length_a   1.000
_cell.length_b   1.000
_cell.length_c   1.000
_cell.angle_alpha   90.00
_cell.angle_beta   90.00
_cell.angle_gamma   90.00
#
_symmetry.space_group_name_H-M   'P 1'
#
loop_
_entity.id
_entity.type
_entity.pdbx_description
1 polymer ?
#
loop_
_entity_poly.entity_id
_entity_poly.type
_entity_poly.pdbx_seq_one_letter_code
_entity_poly.pdbx_strand_id
1 'polypeptide(L)'
;MIPEFRTFSNSVENPIVSLLEKYRGSELPNHDELILNSGGPVTDLSGYSFLPCLQSVRILFFEPLSETDLDNSSALQGDIKLGNNNLLTVLVQKYNLSGWDTVNEYQVETLEKAIKIAESLELPYQNIADYPILPGGFTGILGYDLNRWSVGINLDHNPQDGTLLGVLWRSDAWWIHDREADQLTIISVPNHPWLEEVNSNGLSIMENNIFSPLESFSVPESESDASHARKVDTIKESIRQGHFYQLNYGRKWSGNMPSHPWHAFQRMMEGNPSPFASWLYVHDHGWSIASASPERLLKTNKGIVSTRPIKGTYPRGNSLEEDRNLQVEMVSSEKEIAEHLMLVDLKKHDLSKICEPGSVHWSDFRIEALSTVQHLVSGVSGKLISNIDFGKIISALFPGGSITGCPKIASIAAINEIEESPRGAWTGSIGHFHSNSGISEFNILIRTLESHSGPNQWHGRVQAGGGIVIGSNSSSEVEEARWKAAAITDSTWGFRTGFSTEELPKRDVEILPIPEIEGPINALKLKSPHTGSNIGDIIRGDSDISFPTDVLLIDNLDSFTENIANSIVKLGFSVRIVDGRPKSHSDPNTKIKYWLENFTPKSIIIGPGPSRPEQSQITMEIAKLAVEGKIVTDGKHIPVLGLCLGHQALGLAVGWDLIESPKGAVHGVPSIIKHDNYGLYTKLDSPLILMRYNSLILIPKNEFMICDAWDNEENLVMGIRHPIFPVFGIQFHPESVGSPQGYELILSFLEQEPVLIDPISNNRQVRRP
;
A
#
# COMPACT_ATOMS: atom_id res chain seq x y z
N MET A 1 -24.86 20.07 -13.63
CA MET A 1 -25.06 19.52 -14.99
C MET A 1 -25.75 18.17 -14.87
N ILE A 2 -26.55 17.76 -15.87
CA ILE A 2 -27.14 16.40 -15.95
C ILE A 2 -26.49 15.74 -17.16
N PRO A 3 -25.85 14.57 -17.02
CA PRO A 3 -25.28 13.87 -18.15
C PRO A 3 -26.39 13.28 -19.03
N GLU A 4 -26.07 13.11 -20.29
CA GLU A 4 -26.91 12.41 -21.27
C GLU A 4 -26.35 11.02 -21.50
N PHE A 5 -27.23 10.04 -21.75
CA PHE A 5 -26.80 8.66 -21.95
C PHE A 5 -27.68 7.91 -22.96
N ARG A 6 -27.12 6.84 -23.54
CA ARG A 6 -27.84 5.90 -24.39
C ARG A 6 -27.25 4.50 -24.27
N THR A 7 -28.11 3.48 -24.17
CA THR A 7 -27.70 2.08 -23.98
C THR A 7 -28.06 1.24 -25.21
N PHE A 8 -27.22 0.26 -25.53
CA PHE A 8 -27.33 -0.68 -26.65
C PHE A 8 -27.03 -2.08 -26.18
N SER A 9 -27.63 -3.08 -26.85
CA SER A 9 -27.18 -4.47 -26.70
C SER A 9 -25.82 -4.64 -27.39
N ASN A 10 -24.92 -5.40 -26.75
CA ASN A 10 -23.65 -5.74 -27.36
C ASN A 10 -23.80 -6.79 -28.47
N SER A 11 -22.92 -6.78 -29.47
CA SER A 11 -22.91 -7.72 -30.58
C SER A 11 -21.52 -8.22 -30.99
N VAL A 12 -20.47 -7.81 -30.22
CA VAL A 12 -19.07 -8.14 -30.52
C VAL A 12 -18.36 -8.60 -29.25
N GLU A 13 -17.33 -9.43 -29.38
CA GLU A 13 -16.62 -10.04 -28.25
C GLU A 13 -15.86 -9.01 -27.40
N ASN A 14 -15.14 -8.07 -28.03
CA ASN A 14 -14.33 -7.05 -27.37
C ASN A 14 -14.79 -5.63 -27.73
N PRO A 15 -15.97 -5.18 -27.24
CA PRO A 15 -16.61 -3.96 -27.75
C PRO A 15 -15.81 -2.68 -27.46
N ILE A 16 -15.08 -2.60 -26.35
CA ILE A 16 -14.29 -1.40 -25.99
C ILE A 16 -13.06 -1.27 -26.89
N VAL A 17 -12.40 -2.37 -27.22
CA VAL A 17 -11.28 -2.38 -28.19
C VAL A 17 -11.79 -2.00 -29.59
N SER A 18 -12.89 -2.61 -30.02
CA SER A 18 -13.50 -2.31 -31.33
C SER A 18 -13.97 -0.85 -31.47
N LEU A 19 -14.49 -0.27 -30.37
CA LEU A 19 -14.82 1.16 -30.32
C LEU A 19 -13.57 2.05 -30.41
N LEU A 20 -12.51 1.71 -29.68
CA LEU A 20 -11.23 2.43 -29.76
C LEU A 20 -10.71 2.44 -31.20
N GLU A 21 -10.66 1.28 -31.86
CA GLU A 21 -10.19 1.16 -33.25
C GLU A 21 -11.08 1.92 -34.24
N LYS A 22 -12.39 1.93 -34.02
CA LYS A 22 -13.33 2.78 -34.80
C LYS A 22 -12.98 4.25 -34.69
N TYR A 23 -12.77 4.77 -33.48
CA TYR A 23 -12.45 6.19 -33.26
C TYR A 23 -11.02 6.54 -33.68
N ARG A 24 -10.08 5.60 -33.58
CA ARG A 24 -8.71 5.75 -34.08
C ARG A 24 -8.68 6.00 -35.59
N GLY A 25 -9.47 5.27 -36.36
CA GLY A 25 -9.55 5.39 -37.83
C GLY A 25 -8.25 5.01 -38.56
N SER A 26 -7.29 4.38 -37.90
CA SER A 26 -6.01 3.90 -38.42
C SER A 26 -5.61 2.59 -37.75
N GLU A 27 -4.71 1.82 -38.39
CA GLU A 27 -4.23 0.53 -37.87
C GLU A 27 -3.44 0.69 -36.57
N LEU A 28 -2.61 1.74 -36.48
CA LEU A 28 -1.78 2.03 -35.32
C LEU A 28 -2.22 3.34 -34.63
N PRO A 29 -1.97 3.47 -33.30
CA PRO A 29 -2.25 4.68 -32.54
C PRO A 29 -1.57 5.93 -33.14
N ASN A 30 -2.31 6.99 -33.31
CA ASN A 30 -1.86 8.28 -33.89
C ASN A 30 -2.29 9.51 -33.08
N HIS A 31 -2.89 9.31 -31.93
CA HIS A 31 -3.26 10.33 -30.94
C HIS A 31 -3.25 9.71 -29.53
N ASP A 32 -3.53 10.48 -28.49
CA ASP A 32 -3.63 9.98 -27.12
C ASP A 32 -4.74 8.94 -27.01
N GLU A 33 -4.46 7.80 -26.38
CA GLU A 33 -5.38 6.70 -26.18
C GLU A 33 -5.36 6.17 -24.77
N LEU A 34 -6.52 5.76 -24.28
CA LEU A 34 -6.68 5.02 -23.04
C LEU A 34 -7.89 4.09 -23.14
N ILE A 35 -7.73 2.85 -22.73
CA ILE A 35 -8.84 1.97 -22.36
C ILE A 35 -8.57 1.32 -21.01
N LEU A 36 -9.62 1.15 -20.23
CA LEU A 36 -9.65 0.33 -19.02
C LEU A 36 -10.50 -0.90 -19.37
N ASN A 37 -9.83 -2.01 -19.66
CA ASN A 37 -10.48 -3.18 -20.25
C ASN A 37 -10.45 -4.38 -19.30
N SER A 38 -11.60 -4.73 -18.74
CA SER A 38 -11.72 -5.89 -17.88
C SER A 38 -11.78 -7.17 -18.71
N GLY A 39 -10.89 -8.11 -18.42
CA GLY A 39 -10.82 -9.43 -19.03
C GLY A 39 -11.05 -10.55 -18.03
N GLY A 40 -11.04 -11.78 -18.53
CA GLY A 40 -11.28 -12.98 -17.73
C GLY A 40 -12.74 -13.13 -17.27
N PRO A 41 -13.00 -13.97 -16.25
CA PRO A 41 -14.36 -14.19 -15.76
C PRO A 41 -14.95 -12.93 -15.12
N VAL A 42 -16.28 -12.79 -15.19
CA VAL A 42 -16.99 -11.67 -14.56
C VAL A 42 -17.01 -11.85 -13.05
N THR A 43 -16.46 -10.87 -12.35
CA THR A 43 -16.40 -10.80 -10.89
C THR A 43 -16.66 -9.35 -10.44
N ASP A 44 -16.68 -9.09 -9.15
CA ASP A 44 -16.76 -7.74 -8.60
C ASP A 44 -15.55 -6.83 -8.93
N LEU A 45 -14.47 -7.40 -9.47
CA LEU A 45 -13.29 -6.69 -9.99
C LEU A 45 -13.37 -6.40 -11.49
N SER A 46 -14.16 -7.15 -12.25
CA SER A 46 -14.15 -7.18 -13.71
C SER A 46 -15.53 -6.93 -14.34
N GLY A 47 -16.43 -6.27 -13.64
CA GLY A 47 -17.80 -6.03 -14.11
C GLY A 47 -17.90 -5.05 -15.28
N TYR A 48 -16.95 -4.12 -15.40
CA TYR A 48 -17.03 -3.04 -16.39
C TYR A 48 -15.74 -2.86 -17.18
N SER A 49 -15.89 -2.44 -18.46
CA SER A 49 -14.78 -1.90 -19.26
C SER A 49 -15.15 -0.52 -19.79
N PHE A 50 -14.14 0.34 -20.00
CA PHE A 50 -14.36 1.76 -20.29
C PHE A 50 -13.47 2.26 -21.41
N LEU A 51 -14.04 3.16 -22.27
CA LEU A 51 -13.31 3.96 -23.22
C LEU A 51 -13.63 5.45 -22.97
N PRO A 52 -12.67 6.25 -22.48
CA PRO A 52 -12.83 7.69 -22.31
C PRO A 52 -12.62 8.47 -23.63
N CYS A 53 -13.29 9.59 -23.76
CA CYS A 53 -12.93 10.64 -24.71
C CYS A 53 -11.85 11.53 -24.07
N LEU A 54 -10.64 11.55 -24.64
CA LEU A 54 -9.49 12.26 -24.07
C LEU A 54 -9.31 13.69 -24.60
N GLN A 55 -10.13 14.13 -25.56
CA GLN A 55 -9.99 15.43 -26.27
C GLN A 55 -10.62 16.59 -25.50
N SER A 56 -10.14 16.88 -24.30
CA SER A 56 -10.64 17.98 -23.45
C SER A 56 -9.50 18.70 -22.72
N VAL A 57 -9.13 18.22 -21.55
CA VAL A 57 -8.05 18.77 -20.71
C VAL A 57 -7.15 17.61 -20.29
N ARG A 58 -5.81 17.83 -20.29
CA ARG A 58 -4.89 16.90 -19.66
C ARG A 58 -3.94 17.60 -18.70
N ILE A 59 -3.46 16.83 -17.72
CA ILE A 59 -2.48 17.25 -16.72
C ILE A 59 -1.30 16.30 -16.81
N LEU A 60 -0.11 16.85 -16.98
CA LEU A 60 1.14 16.12 -17.10
C LEU A 60 1.99 16.38 -15.86
N PHE A 61 2.61 15.34 -15.33
CA PHE A 61 3.51 15.37 -14.17
C PHE A 61 4.92 15.08 -14.63
N PHE A 62 5.86 15.98 -14.36
CA PHE A 62 7.24 15.84 -14.82
C PHE A 62 8.23 15.84 -13.66
N GLU A 63 9.31 15.06 -13.85
CA GLU A 63 10.50 15.15 -13.02
C GLU A 63 11.07 16.55 -13.09
N PRO A 64 11.30 17.23 -11.94
CA PRO A 64 11.90 18.56 -11.90
C PRO A 64 13.39 18.52 -12.29
N LEU A 65 13.95 19.71 -12.54
CA LEU A 65 15.41 19.87 -12.65
C LEU A 65 16.04 19.63 -11.26
N SER A 66 16.95 18.69 -11.17
CA SER A 66 17.53 18.27 -9.90
C SER A 66 18.70 19.14 -9.45
N GLU A 67 18.68 19.57 -8.17
CA GLU A 67 19.91 19.94 -7.44
C GLU A 67 20.40 18.69 -6.72
N THR A 68 21.57 18.15 -7.11
CA THR A 68 22.10 16.91 -6.53
C THR A 68 22.95 17.18 -5.31
N ASP A 69 22.44 16.88 -4.11
CA ASP A 69 23.27 16.65 -2.93
C ASP A 69 23.46 15.14 -2.72
N LEU A 70 24.66 14.65 -3.01
CA LEU A 70 25.05 13.26 -2.73
C LEU A 70 25.48 13.14 -1.25
N ASP A 71 24.67 12.47 -0.48
CA ASP A 71 24.97 12.08 0.91
C ASP A 71 25.23 10.56 0.97
N ASN A 72 26.16 10.12 1.84
CA ASN A 72 26.57 8.72 2.01
C ASN A 72 25.66 7.89 2.92
N SER A 73 24.41 8.28 3.14
CA SER A 73 23.46 7.50 3.96
C SER A 73 22.91 6.30 3.18
N SER A 74 22.64 5.18 3.87
CA SER A 74 22.11 3.95 3.28
C SER A 74 20.78 3.54 3.91
N ALA A 75 19.72 3.45 3.09
CA ALA A 75 18.39 3.01 3.51
C ALA A 75 18.37 1.51 3.85
N LEU A 76 19.24 0.70 3.23
CA LEU A 76 19.44 -0.72 3.59
C LEU A 76 20.05 -0.89 4.98
N GLN A 77 20.66 0.17 5.53
CA GLN A 77 21.17 0.25 6.90
C GLN A 77 20.27 1.07 7.85
N GLY A 78 19.06 1.42 7.38
CA GLY A 78 18.04 2.09 8.18
C GLY A 78 18.06 3.62 8.14
N ASP A 79 18.91 4.25 7.32
CA ASP A 79 18.95 5.71 7.19
C ASP A 79 17.92 6.16 6.15
N ILE A 80 16.90 6.90 6.61
CA ILE A 80 15.82 7.40 5.75
C ILE A 80 15.93 8.91 5.61
N LYS A 81 16.09 9.40 4.37
CA LYS A 81 16.12 10.82 4.05
C LYS A 81 14.71 11.41 4.00
N LEU A 82 14.21 11.89 5.13
CA LEU A 82 12.90 12.52 5.21
C LEU A 82 12.93 13.94 4.61
N GLY A 83 11.85 14.28 3.90
CA GLY A 83 11.70 15.56 3.21
C GLY A 83 12.03 15.42 1.72
N ASN A 84 11.24 16.06 0.87
CA ASN A 84 11.52 16.20 -0.56
C ASN A 84 11.62 17.69 -0.85
N ASN A 85 12.81 18.15 -1.21
CA ASN A 85 13.06 19.56 -1.51
C ASN A 85 12.70 19.91 -2.96
N ASN A 86 12.52 18.90 -3.83
CA ASN A 86 12.20 19.10 -5.23
C ASN A 86 10.70 19.29 -5.44
N LEU A 87 10.32 20.37 -6.10
CA LEU A 87 8.94 20.65 -6.45
C LEU A 87 8.53 19.89 -7.71
N LEU A 88 7.41 19.16 -7.66
CA LEU A 88 6.85 18.46 -8.81
C LEU A 88 6.35 19.47 -9.85
N THR A 89 6.79 19.32 -11.10
CA THR A 89 6.31 20.14 -12.21
C THR A 89 5.00 19.59 -12.77
N VAL A 90 3.97 20.44 -12.84
CA VAL A 90 2.63 20.07 -13.30
C VAL A 90 2.20 21.01 -14.43
N LEU A 91 1.96 20.45 -15.63
CA LEU A 91 1.44 21.20 -16.76
C LEU A 91 -0.04 20.90 -16.97
N VAL A 92 -0.84 21.96 -17.16
CA VAL A 92 -2.24 21.85 -17.58
C VAL A 92 -2.34 22.23 -19.04
N GLN A 93 -2.90 21.34 -19.85
CA GLN A 93 -3.06 21.53 -21.28
C GLN A 93 -4.52 21.39 -21.70
N LYS A 94 -4.92 22.14 -22.71
CA LYS A 94 -6.25 22.04 -23.36
C LYS A 94 -6.10 21.52 -24.77
N TYR A 95 -7.01 20.64 -25.16
CA TYR A 95 -7.07 20.12 -26.52
C TYR A 95 -7.72 21.15 -27.46
N ASN A 96 -7.15 21.30 -28.65
CA ASN A 96 -7.71 22.03 -29.76
C ASN A 96 -7.51 21.23 -31.07
N LEU A 97 -7.99 21.77 -32.19
CA LEU A 97 -7.91 21.09 -33.51
C LEU A 97 -6.47 20.85 -34.01
N SER A 98 -5.46 21.54 -33.44
CA SER A 98 -4.04 21.39 -33.79
C SER A 98 -3.23 20.55 -32.76
N GLY A 99 -3.86 20.14 -31.68
CA GLY A 99 -3.20 19.33 -30.60
C GLY A 99 -3.39 19.91 -29.20
N TRP A 100 -2.37 19.81 -28.37
CA TRP A 100 -2.38 20.22 -26.96
C TRP A 100 -1.67 21.55 -26.75
N ASP A 101 -2.38 22.53 -26.18
CA ASP A 101 -1.83 23.85 -25.79
C ASP A 101 -1.66 23.92 -24.28
N THR A 102 -0.46 24.25 -23.81
CA THR A 102 -0.20 24.49 -22.38
C THR A 102 -0.86 25.80 -21.96
N VAL A 103 -1.76 25.71 -20.99
CA VAL A 103 -2.49 26.87 -20.45
C VAL A 103 -1.97 27.31 -19.08
N ASN A 104 -1.43 26.38 -18.28
CA ASN A 104 -0.86 26.68 -16.97
C ASN A 104 0.30 25.74 -16.65
N GLU A 105 1.24 26.23 -15.85
CA GLU A 105 2.32 25.48 -15.25
C GLU A 105 2.36 25.75 -13.74
N TYR A 106 2.58 24.70 -12.95
CA TYR A 106 2.64 24.77 -11.49
C TYR A 106 3.86 24.01 -10.99
N GLN A 107 4.39 24.47 -9.84
CA GLN A 107 5.39 23.77 -9.04
C GLN A 107 4.76 23.46 -7.69
N VAL A 108 4.67 22.18 -7.31
CA VAL A 108 3.96 21.75 -6.10
C VAL A 108 4.81 20.81 -5.24
N GLU A 109 4.64 20.89 -3.93
CA GLU A 109 5.44 20.17 -2.93
C GLU A 109 4.95 18.74 -2.69
N THR A 110 3.67 18.44 -2.99
CA THR A 110 3.05 17.15 -2.68
C THR A 110 2.17 16.65 -3.82
N LEU A 111 2.01 15.32 -3.91
CA LEU A 111 1.08 14.70 -4.84
C LEU A 111 -0.37 15.13 -4.57
N GLU A 112 -0.75 15.32 -3.30
CA GLU A 112 -2.06 15.87 -2.92
C GLU A 112 -2.34 17.21 -3.62
N LYS A 113 -1.38 18.16 -3.55
CA LYS A 113 -1.52 19.47 -4.21
C LYS A 113 -1.59 19.35 -5.73
N ALA A 114 -0.84 18.40 -6.31
CA ALA A 114 -0.88 18.15 -7.75
C ALA A 114 -2.24 17.61 -8.21
N ILE A 115 -2.81 16.65 -7.49
CA ILE A 115 -4.14 16.09 -7.79
C ILE A 115 -5.25 17.14 -7.57
N LYS A 116 -5.09 18.02 -6.59
CA LYS A 116 -6.05 19.11 -6.35
C LYS A 116 -6.21 20.07 -7.53
N ILE A 117 -5.19 20.21 -8.39
CA ILE A 117 -5.30 20.93 -9.67
C ILE A 117 -6.31 20.22 -10.57
N ALA A 118 -6.24 18.87 -10.68
CA ALA A 118 -7.21 18.09 -11.46
C ALA A 118 -8.63 18.22 -10.88
N GLU A 119 -8.80 18.10 -9.57
CA GLU A 119 -10.09 18.23 -8.90
C GLU A 119 -10.74 19.58 -9.17
N SER A 120 -9.94 20.67 -9.26
CA SER A 120 -10.43 22.02 -9.57
C SER A 120 -10.97 22.17 -11.01
N LEU A 121 -10.65 21.23 -11.88
CA LEU A 121 -11.05 21.22 -13.31
C LEU A 121 -12.14 20.18 -13.59
N GLU A 122 -12.62 19.45 -12.59
CA GLU A 122 -13.76 18.54 -12.72
C GLU A 122 -15.05 19.28 -13.03
N LEU A 123 -15.96 18.64 -13.74
CA LEU A 123 -17.29 19.15 -13.97
C LEU A 123 -18.25 18.71 -12.86
N PRO A 124 -18.96 19.66 -12.20
CA PRO A 124 -19.85 19.31 -11.10
C PRO A 124 -21.17 18.72 -11.61
N TYR A 125 -21.61 17.63 -10.97
CA TYR A 125 -22.93 17.01 -11.17
C TYR A 125 -23.78 17.04 -9.91
N GLN A 126 -25.10 17.14 -10.07
CA GLN A 126 -26.07 17.05 -8.98
C GLN A 126 -26.85 15.74 -9.12
N ASN A 127 -26.91 14.94 -8.05
CA ASN A 127 -27.77 13.75 -7.87
C ASN A 127 -27.81 12.80 -9.09
N ILE A 128 -26.75 12.02 -9.32
CA ILE A 128 -26.76 11.00 -10.35
C ILE A 128 -26.78 9.62 -9.74
N ALA A 129 -27.75 8.82 -10.18
CA ALA A 129 -27.92 7.42 -9.79
C ALA A 129 -26.81 6.54 -10.40
N ASP A 130 -26.28 5.66 -9.59
CA ASP A 130 -25.64 4.35 -9.85
C ASP A 130 -24.85 4.06 -11.15
N TYR A 131 -24.19 5.06 -11.74
CA TYR A 131 -23.21 4.79 -12.78
C TYR A 131 -21.83 4.51 -12.18
N PRO A 132 -21.05 3.55 -12.73
CA PRO A 132 -19.72 3.23 -12.24
C PRO A 132 -18.70 4.33 -12.52
N ILE A 133 -18.99 5.22 -13.45
CA ILE A 133 -18.16 6.36 -13.87
C ILE A 133 -19.02 7.52 -14.36
N LEU A 134 -18.49 8.75 -14.26
CA LEU A 134 -19.17 9.97 -14.71
C LEU A 134 -18.29 10.78 -15.66
N PRO A 135 -18.89 11.48 -16.67
CA PRO A 135 -18.17 12.41 -17.52
C PRO A 135 -17.70 13.62 -16.72
N GLY A 136 -16.63 14.29 -17.17
CA GLY A 136 -16.04 15.46 -16.49
C GLY A 136 -15.13 15.14 -15.32
N GLY A 137 -14.95 13.87 -14.95
CA GLY A 137 -13.90 13.38 -14.06
C GLY A 137 -12.60 13.11 -14.81
N PHE A 138 -11.58 12.69 -14.08
CA PHE A 138 -10.25 12.40 -14.60
C PHE A 138 -9.95 10.91 -14.68
N THR A 139 -9.15 10.52 -15.68
CA THR A 139 -8.62 9.18 -15.87
C THR A 139 -7.19 9.25 -16.37
N GLY A 140 -6.36 8.26 -16.05
CA GLY A 140 -4.98 8.21 -16.51
C GLY A 140 -4.06 7.44 -15.59
N ILE A 141 -2.77 7.76 -15.65
CA ILE A 141 -1.69 7.06 -14.97
C ILE A 141 -0.96 7.95 -13.98
N LEU A 142 -0.65 7.37 -12.84
CA LEU A 142 0.31 7.84 -11.85
C LEU A 142 1.48 6.83 -11.80
N GLY A 143 2.64 7.20 -12.36
CA GLY A 143 3.85 6.36 -12.33
C GLY A 143 4.39 6.22 -10.91
N TYR A 144 5.06 5.10 -10.62
CA TYR A 144 5.56 4.80 -9.28
C TYR A 144 6.45 5.92 -8.71
N ASP A 145 7.26 6.55 -9.53
CA ASP A 145 8.27 7.54 -9.08
C ASP A 145 7.63 8.85 -8.55
N LEU A 146 6.30 9.04 -8.69
CA LEU A 146 5.53 10.05 -7.97
C LEU A 146 5.46 9.79 -6.46
N ASN A 147 5.90 8.62 -5.98
CA ASN A 147 5.92 8.26 -4.56
C ASN A 147 6.65 9.29 -3.67
N ARG A 148 7.71 9.94 -4.17
CA ARG A 148 8.47 10.94 -3.42
C ARG A 148 7.60 12.09 -2.91
N TRP A 149 6.59 12.49 -3.68
CA TRP A 149 5.64 13.55 -3.33
C TRP A 149 4.42 13.04 -2.57
N SER A 150 4.17 11.72 -2.53
CA SER A 150 3.13 11.15 -1.68
C SER A 150 3.62 10.85 -0.26
N VAL A 151 4.88 10.36 -0.11
CA VAL A 151 5.44 9.99 1.21
C VAL A 151 6.47 11.00 1.75
N GLY A 152 6.93 11.96 0.93
CA GLY A 152 7.79 13.07 1.36
C GLY A 152 9.22 12.64 1.71
N ILE A 153 9.89 11.87 0.82
CA ILE A 153 11.29 11.40 0.98
C ILE A 153 12.15 11.79 -0.21
N ASN A 154 13.46 11.90 0.02
CA ASN A 154 14.46 12.00 -1.03
C ASN A 154 14.99 10.61 -1.40
N LEU A 155 15.21 10.41 -2.69
CA LEU A 155 15.74 9.17 -3.26
C LEU A 155 16.98 9.49 -4.11
N ASP A 156 17.92 8.53 -4.20
CA ASP A 156 19.19 8.73 -4.89
C ASP A 156 19.10 8.37 -6.40
N HIS A 157 18.26 7.42 -6.78
CA HIS A 157 18.09 6.97 -8.16
C HIS A 157 16.76 7.46 -8.72
N ASN A 158 16.73 8.73 -9.11
CA ASN A 158 15.54 9.38 -9.68
C ASN A 158 15.50 9.22 -11.21
N PRO A 159 14.32 9.38 -11.84
CA PRO A 159 14.21 9.57 -13.28
C PRO A 159 15.05 10.76 -13.77
N GLN A 160 15.39 10.78 -15.06
CA GLN A 160 16.06 11.93 -15.66
C GLN A 160 15.17 13.17 -15.62
N ASP A 161 15.78 14.35 -15.50
CA ASP A 161 15.11 15.63 -15.55
C ASP A 161 14.17 15.74 -16.75
N GLY A 162 12.97 16.22 -16.54
CA GLY A 162 11.94 16.36 -17.59
C GLY A 162 11.27 15.05 -18.01
N THR A 163 11.54 13.91 -17.34
CA THR A 163 10.81 12.66 -17.60
C THR A 163 9.34 12.81 -17.23
N LEU A 164 8.43 12.35 -18.10
CA LEU A 164 7.01 12.27 -17.82
C LEU A 164 6.73 11.15 -16.78
N LEU A 165 6.19 11.53 -15.62
CA LEU A 165 5.92 10.64 -14.50
C LEU A 165 4.47 10.17 -14.44
N GLY A 166 3.57 10.89 -15.10
CA GLY A 166 2.16 10.55 -15.12
C GLY A 166 1.35 11.52 -15.97
N VAL A 167 0.14 11.12 -16.30
CA VAL A 167 -0.82 11.93 -17.06
C VAL A 167 -2.24 11.61 -16.64
N LEU A 168 -3.05 12.64 -16.49
CA LEU A 168 -4.48 12.56 -16.22
C LEU A 168 -5.24 13.36 -17.28
N TRP A 169 -6.23 12.74 -17.91
CA TRP A 169 -7.14 13.39 -18.84
C TRP A 169 -8.51 13.58 -18.22
N ARG A 170 -9.13 14.76 -18.39
CA ARG A 170 -10.55 14.91 -18.13
C ARG A 170 -11.33 14.30 -19.29
N SER A 171 -12.23 13.39 -18.97
CA SER A 171 -13.07 12.75 -19.97
C SER A 171 -14.49 13.29 -19.92
N ASP A 172 -14.90 13.96 -21.01
CA ASP A 172 -16.22 14.55 -21.14
C ASP A 172 -17.26 13.59 -21.73
N ALA A 173 -16.83 12.38 -22.16
CA ALA A 173 -17.69 11.26 -22.56
C ALA A 173 -17.02 9.90 -22.31
N TRP A 174 -17.83 8.89 -22.03
CA TRP A 174 -17.39 7.53 -21.81
C TRP A 174 -18.26 6.54 -22.57
N TRP A 175 -17.64 5.53 -23.16
CA TRP A 175 -18.29 4.27 -23.43
C TRP A 175 -18.06 3.31 -22.26
N ILE A 176 -19.13 2.66 -21.81
CA ILE A 176 -19.15 1.70 -20.71
C ILE A 176 -19.67 0.38 -21.27
N HIS A 177 -18.91 -0.68 -21.11
CA HIS A 177 -19.39 -2.05 -21.31
C HIS A 177 -19.69 -2.67 -19.95
N ASP A 178 -20.96 -2.92 -19.66
CA ASP A 178 -21.40 -3.74 -18.56
C ASP A 178 -21.29 -5.20 -18.99
N ARG A 179 -20.32 -5.92 -18.43
CA ARG A 179 -19.98 -7.28 -18.84
C ARG A 179 -20.97 -8.33 -18.31
N GLU A 180 -21.65 -8.05 -17.20
CA GLU A 180 -22.67 -8.94 -16.65
C GLU A 180 -23.98 -8.84 -17.43
N ALA A 181 -24.41 -7.63 -17.75
CA ALA A 181 -25.61 -7.38 -18.56
C ALA A 181 -25.35 -7.51 -20.07
N ASP A 182 -24.10 -7.56 -20.50
CA ASP A 182 -23.62 -7.50 -21.89
C ASP A 182 -24.21 -6.33 -22.66
N GLN A 183 -24.11 -5.13 -22.07
CA GLN A 183 -24.66 -3.90 -22.62
C GLN A 183 -23.59 -2.83 -22.79
N LEU A 184 -23.71 -2.02 -23.83
CA LEU A 184 -22.91 -0.84 -24.10
C LEU A 184 -23.71 0.42 -23.79
N THR A 185 -23.14 1.28 -22.94
CA THR A 185 -23.74 2.59 -22.64
C THR A 185 -22.74 3.69 -22.97
N ILE A 186 -23.18 4.69 -23.73
CA ILE A 186 -22.47 5.97 -23.82
C ILE A 186 -23.07 6.91 -22.78
N ILE A 187 -22.20 7.58 -22.02
CA ILE A 187 -22.57 8.67 -21.10
C ILE A 187 -21.68 9.86 -21.38
N SER A 188 -22.25 11.08 -21.49
CA SER A 188 -21.48 12.25 -21.84
C SER A 188 -22.04 13.53 -21.22
N VAL A 189 -21.25 14.61 -21.32
CA VAL A 189 -21.79 15.98 -21.16
C VAL A 189 -22.82 16.25 -22.25
N PRO A 190 -23.77 17.19 -22.03
CA PRO A 190 -24.77 17.55 -23.03
C PRO A 190 -24.16 18.00 -24.37
N ASN A 191 -24.76 17.56 -25.47
CA ASN A 191 -24.35 17.87 -26.85
C ASN A 191 -22.93 17.41 -27.22
N HIS A 192 -22.44 16.28 -26.60
CA HIS A 192 -21.14 15.73 -26.94
C HIS A 192 -21.15 15.06 -28.33
N PRO A 193 -20.13 15.30 -29.20
CA PRO A 193 -20.10 14.76 -30.57
C PRO A 193 -20.30 13.24 -30.66
N TRP A 194 -19.73 12.46 -29.75
CA TRP A 194 -19.91 10.99 -29.72
C TRP A 194 -21.37 10.57 -29.54
N LEU A 195 -22.12 11.28 -28.67
CA LEU A 195 -23.55 10.97 -28.46
C LEU A 195 -24.40 11.44 -29.62
N GLU A 196 -24.09 12.63 -30.22
CA GLU A 196 -24.77 13.13 -31.40
C GLU A 196 -24.58 12.22 -32.62
N GLU A 197 -23.36 11.72 -32.84
CA GLU A 197 -23.06 10.74 -33.90
C GLU A 197 -23.94 9.48 -33.74
N VAL A 198 -23.97 8.91 -32.55
CA VAL A 198 -24.74 7.68 -32.28
C VAL A 198 -26.25 7.92 -32.33
N ASN A 199 -26.73 9.11 -31.93
CA ASN A 199 -28.15 9.49 -32.08
C ASN A 199 -28.57 9.59 -33.51
N SER A 200 -27.70 10.11 -34.39
CA SER A 200 -27.97 10.33 -35.80
C SER A 200 -27.83 9.06 -36.66
N ASN A 201 -26.78 8.26 -36.40
CA ASN A 201 -26.37 7.13 -37.26
C ASN A 201 -26.61 5.76 -36.67
N GLY A 202 -27.00 5.69 -35.38
CA GLY A 202 -27.00 4.43 -34.62
C GLY A 202 -25.58 3.94 -34.25
N LEU A 203 -25.50 2.87 -33.50
CA LEU A 203 -24.23 2.23 -33.14
C LEU A 203 -23.87 1.17 -34.20
N SER A 204 -22.74 1.38 -34.87
CA SER A 204 -22.13 0.37 -35.76
C SER A 204 -20.72 0.06 -35.26
N ILE A 205 -20.51 -1.14 -34.77
CA ILE A 205 -19.22 -1.68 -34.34
C ILE A 205 -18.94 -2.90 -35.21
N MET A 206 -17.75 -3.00 -35.77
CA MET A 206 -17.30 -4.21 -36.48
C MET A 206 -16.26 -4.89 -35.60
N GLU A 207 -16.31 -6.18 -35.54
CA GLU A 207 -15.30 -7.00 -34.91
C GLU A 207 -14.05 -7.01 -35.78
N ASN A 208 -12.98 -6.44 -35.26
CA ASN A 208 -11.67 -6.46 -35.90
C ASN A 208 -10.81 -7.52 -35.18
N ASN A 209 -10.89 -8.76 -35.64
CA ASN A 209 -10.03 -9.85 -35.17
C ASN A 209 -8.66 -9.79 -35.86
N ILE A 210 -7.95 -8.66 -35.76
CA ILE A 210 -6.57 -8.59 -36.25
C ILE A 210 -5.65 -9.02 -35.13
N PHE A 211 -5.51 -10.34 -34.95
CA PHE A 211 -4.39 -10.91 -34.23
C PHE A 211 -3.11 -10.60 -35.01
N SER A 212 -2.17 -9.89 -34.41
CA SER A 212 -0.85 -9.62 -34.99
C SER A 212 0.15 -10.61 -34.40
N PRO A 213 0.44 -11.71 -35.12
CA PRO A 213 1.45 -12.67 -34.67
C PRO A 213 2.81 -11.98 -34.59
N LEU A 214 3.66 -12.48 -33.73
CA LEU A 214 5.02 -11.96 -33.61
C LEU A 214 5.85 -12.50 -34.78
N GLU A 215 6.27 -11.60 -35.68
CA GLU A 215 7.01 -11.98 -36.90
C GLU A 215 8.51 -12.24 -36.63
N SER A 216 9.03 -11.70 -35.53
CA SER A 216 10.43 -11.84 -35.16
C SER A 216 10.61 -11.88 -33.65
N PHE A 217 11.72 -12.43 -33.19
CA PHE A 217 12.05 -12.57 -31.78
C PHE A 217 13.23 -11.68 -31.41
N SER A 218 13.25 -11.18 -30.18
CA SER A 218 14.42 -10.52 -29.61
C SER A 218 14.59 -10.93 -28.14
N VAL A 219 15.83 -10.90 -27.67
CA VAL A 219 16.14 -11.23 -26.28
C VAL A 219 16.37 -9.94 -25.51
N PRO A 220 15.55 -9.61 -24.52
CA PRO A 220 15.75 -8.43 -23.69
C PRO A 220 16.95 -8.59 -22.77
N GLU A 221 17.59 -7.49 -22.45
CA GLU A 221 18.64 -7.44 -21.42
C GLU A 221 18.00 -7.55 -20.02
N SER A 222 18.70 -8.23 -19.12
CA SER A 222 18.31 -8.35 -17.71
C SER A 222 19.54 -8.68 -16.87
N GLU A 223 19.46 -8.39 -15.56
CA GLU A 223 20.47 -8.87 -14.63
C GLU A 223 20.54 -10.40 -14.59
N SER A 224 21.70 -10.94 -14.15
CA SER A 224 21.86 -12.39 -13.99
C SER A 224 21.08 -12.92 -12.76
N ASP A 225 20.71 -14.20 -12.81
CA ASP A 225 20.07 -14.87 -11.67
C ASP A 225 20.93 -14.81 -10.39
N ALA A 226 22.26 -14.94 -10.55
CA ALA A 226 23.19 -14.81 -9.43
C ALA A 226 23.23 -13.39 -8.84
N SER A 227 23.02 -12.34 -9.64
CA SER A 227 22.88 -10.96 -9.14
C SER A 227 21.60 -10.81 -8.35
N HIS A 228 20.47 -11.24 -8.91
CA HIS A 228 19.18 -11.22 -8.24
C HIS A 228 19.23 -11.96 -6.90
N ALA A 229 19.74 -13.20 -6.88
CA ALA A 229 19.86 -13.98 -5.64
C ALA A 229 20.70 -13.26 -4.57
N ARG A 230 21.84 -12.63 -4.94
CA ARG A 230 22.64 -11.83 -3.99
C ARG A 230 21.86 -10.64 -3.42
N LYS A 231 21.08 -9.92 -4.25
CA LYS A 231 20.25 -8.81 -3.79
C LYS A 231 19.17 -9.30 -2.81
N VAL A 232 18.54 -10.46 -3.05
CA VAL A 232 17.63 -11.10 -2.10
C VAL A 232 18.32 -11.38 -0.76
N ASP A 233 19.55 -11.92 -0.78
CA ASP A 233 20.31 -12.19 0.44
C ASP A 233 20.69 -10.89 1.19
N THR A 234 21.03 -9.81 0.47
CA THR A 234 21.24 -8.48 1.06
C THR A 234 19.99 -7.95 1.76
N ILE A 235 18.82 -8.06 1.12
CA ILE A 235 17.53 -7.66 1.70
C ILE A 235 17.26 -8.47 2.97
N LYS A 236 17.46 -9.78 2.96
CA LYS A 236 17.27 -10.64 4.15
C LYS A 236 18.19 -10.25 5.30
N GLU A 237 19.42 -9.84 5.03
CA GLU A 237 20.33 -9.34 6.05
C GLU A 237 19.79 -8.04 6.69
N SER A 238 19.31 -7.09 5.89
CA SER A 238 18.69 -5.87 6.40
C SER A 238 17.40 -6.15 7.22
N ILE A 239 16.61 -7.15 6.84
CA ILE A 239 15.45 -7.63 7.63
C ILE A 239 15.92 -8.20 8.98
N ARG A 240 17.00 -8.99 9.02
CA ARG A 240 17.57 -9.56 10.25
C ARG A 240 18.02 -8.47 11.21
N GLN A 241 18.58 -7.37 10.69
CA GLN A 241 18.99 -6.20 11.44
C GLN A 241 17.82 -5.31 11.90
N GLY A 242 16.58 -5.60 11.44
CA GLY A 242 15.35 -4.93 11.87
C GLY A 242 15.02 -3.65 11.10
N HIS A 243 15.64 -3.39 9.94
CA HIS A 243 15.40 -2.16 9.18
C HIS A 243 14.02 -2.14 8.51
N PHE A 244 13.50 -3.29 8.13
CA PHE A 244 12.13 -3.50 7.62
C PHE A 244 11.69 -4.95 7.86
N TYR A 245 10.41 -5.24 7.68
CA TYR A 245 9.81 -6.57 7.87
C TYR A 245 9.70 -7.32 6.55
N GLN A 246 9.42 -6.59 5.49
CA GLN A 246 9.28 -7.06 4.10
C GLN A 246 9.73 -5.96 3.14
N LEU A 247 10.36 -6.36 2.03
CA LEU A 247 10.69 -5.47 0.92
C LEU A 247 10.36 -6.13 -0.41
N ASN A 248 9.65 -5.42 -1.29
CA ASN A 248 9.39 -5.88 -2.65
C ASN A 248 10.57 -5.55 -3.55
N TYR A 249 11.24 -6.57 -4.08
CA TYR A 249 12.33 -6.41 -5.02
C TYR A 249 11.87 -6.79 -6.44
N GLY A 250 12.20 -5.93 -7.43
CA GLY A 250 11.84 -6.09 -8.82
C GLY A 250 13.03 -6.26 -9.75
N ARG A 251 13.00 -7.32 -10.57
CA ARG A 251 13.93 -7.56 -11.67
C ARG A 251 13.39 -6.92 -12.96
N LYS A 252 14.29 -6.34 -13.77
CA LYS A 252 13.97 -5.65 -15.00
C LYS A 252 14.44 -6.44 -16.23
N TRP A 253 13.60 -6.46 -17.27
CA TRP A 253 13.90 -6.89 -18.64
C TRP A 253 13.65 -5.71 -19.56
N SER A 254 14.59 -5.36 -20.41
CA SER A 254 14.46 -4.21 -21.30
C SER A 254 15.16 -4.45 -22.63
N GLY A 255 14.63 -3.88 -23.71
CA GLY A 255 15.20 -4.03 -25.03
C GLY A 255 14.31 -3.50 -26.13
N ASN A 256 14.87 -3.50 -27.33
CA ASN A 256 14.15 -3.09 -28.53
C ASN A 256 13.02 -4.05 -28.84
N MET A 257 11.86 -3.51 -29.18
CA MET A 257 10.66 -4.31 -29.45
C MET A 257 10.59 -4.68 -30.94
N PRO A 258 10.25 -5.93 -31.28
CA PRO A 258 10.10 -6.37 -32.66
C PRO A 258 8.81 -5.88 -33.32
N SER A 259 7.84 -5.37 -32.55
CA SER A 259 6.56 -4.86 -33.03
C SER A 259 6.10 -3.64 -32.24
N HIS A 260 5.09 -2.92 -32.76
CA HIS A 260 4.47 -1.81 -32.04
C HIS A 260 3.86 -2.27 -30.70
N PRO A 261 3.94 -1.47 -29.61
CA PRO A 261 3.39 -1.84 -28.30
C PRO A 261 1.89 -2.20 -28.30
N TRP A 262 1.10 -1.62 -29.20
CA TRP A 262 -0.31 -1.98 -29.38
C TRP A 262 -0.49 -3.48 -29.70
N HIS A 263 0.34 -4.02 -30.56
CA HIS A 263 0.28 -5.46 -30.88
C HIS A 263 0.69 -6.34 -29.69
N ALA A 264 1.64 -5.87 -28.87
CA ALA A 264 1.97 -6.56 -27.60
C ALA A 264 0.77 -6.57 -26.66
N PHE A 265 0.05 -5.43 -26.53
CA PHE A 265 -1.19 -5.37 -25.75
C PHE A 265 -2.25 -6.35 -26.24
N GLN A 266 -2.48 -6.43 -27.56
CA GLN A 266 -3.45 -7.39 -28.13
C GLN A 266 -3.09 -8.84 -27.77
N ARG A 267 -1.82 -9.24 -27.92
CA ARG A 267 -1.33 -10.57 -27.51
C ARG A 267 -1.48 -10.83 -26.00
N MET A 268 -1.23 -9.80 -25.18
CA MET A 268 -1.43 -9.90 -23.73
C MET A 268 -2.89 -10.13 -23.36
N MET A 269 -3.82 -9.45 -24.03
CA MET A 269 -5.26 -9.61 -23.79
C MET A 269 -5.77 -11.00 -24.15
N GLU A 270 -5.25 -11.61 -25.22
CA GLU A 270 -5.59 -12.96 -25.64
C GLU A 270 -5.00 -14.02 -24.69
N GLY A 271 -3.69 -13.90 -24.39
CA GLY A 271 -2.96 -14.90 -23.59
C GLY A 271 -3.14 -14.79 -22.08
N ASN A 272 -3.50 -13.61 -21.56
CA ASN A 272 -3.56 -13.34 -20.12
C ASN A 272 -4.65 -12.31 -19.77
N PRO A 273 -5.93 -12.61 -20.02
CA PRO A 273 -7.02 -11.69 -19.68
C PRO A 273 -7.07 -11.43 -18.16
N SER A 274 -7.16 -10.15 -17.78
CA SER A 274 -7.08 -9.70 -16.39
C SER A 274 -8.15 -8.67 -16.06
N PRO A 275 -8.61 -8.55 -14.79
CA PRO A 275 -9.70 -7.64 -14.41
C PRO A 275 -9.37 -6.15 -14.62
N PHE A 276 -8.11 -5.76 -14.56
CA PHE A 276 -7.65 -4.38 -14.74
C PHE A 276 -6.66 -4.26 -15.90
N ALA A 277 -6.93 -4.94 -17.02
CA ALA A 277 -6.12 -4.72 -18.20
C ALA A 277 -6.31 -3.29 -18.72
N SER A 278 -5.24 -2.69 -19.24
CA SER A 278 -5.28 -1.32 -19.73
C SER A 278 -4.26 -1.10 -20.85
N TRP A 279 -4.67 -0.29 -21.80
CA TRP A 279 -3.81 0.31 -22.81
C TRP A 279 -3.81 1.82 -22.61
N LEU A 280 -2.61 2.43 -22.66
CA LEU A 280 -2.44 3.87 -22.61
C LEU A 280 -1.34 4.28 -23.61
N TYR A 281 -1.57 5.37 -24.33
CA TYR A 281 -0.60 5.96 -25.24
C TYR A 281 -0.64 7.48 -25.15
N VAL A 282 0.50 8.11 -24.87
CA VAL A 282 0.70 9.56 -24.91
C VAL A 282 1.48 9.89 -26.16
N HIS A 283 0.77 10.33 -27.18
CA HIS A 283 1.28 10.42 -28.56
C HIS A 283 2.50 11.33 -28.71
N ASP A 284 2.41 12.56 -28.24
CA ASP A 284 3.47 13.55 -28.36
C ASP A 284 4.70 13.30 -27.47
N HIS A 285 4.57 12.39 -26.48
CA HIS A 285 5.68 11.91 -25.66
C HIS A 285 6.21 10.54 -26.07
N GLY A 286 5.58 9.89 -27.06
CA GLY A 286 5.97 8.54 -27.49
C GLY A 286 6.03 7.53 -26.34
N TRP A 287 5.15 7.68 -25.35
CA TRP A 287 5.08 6.82 -24.16
C TRP A 287 3.83 5.97 -24.17
N SER A 288 4.01 4.68 -23.96
CA SER A 288 2.87 3.74 -23.93
C SER A 288 2.98 2.72 -22.80
N ILE A 289 1.81 2.29 -22.32
CA ILE A 289 1.64 1.29 -21.28
C ILE A 289 0.67 0.22 -21.77
N ALA A 290 1.09 -1.04 -21.69
CA ALA A 290 0.23 -2.20 -21.87
C ALA A 290 0.25 -3.04 -20.59
N SER A 291 -0.89 -3.17 -19.92
CA SER A 291 -0.98 -3.82 -18.62
C SER A 291 -2.05 -4.91 -18.59
N ALA A 292 -1.75 -6.03 -17.93
CA ALA A 292 -2.67 -7.10 -17.59
C ALA A 292 -2.73 -7.27 -16.06
N SER A 293 -3.04 -6.18 -15.34
CA SER A 293 -3.02 -6.15 -13.88
C SER A 293 -4.20 -6.91 -13.25
N PRO A 294 -3.96 -7.74 -12.23
CA PRO A 294 -5.01 -8.40 -11.47
C PRO A 294 -5.42 -7.65 -10.18
N GLU A 295 -4.69 -6.61 -9.75
CA GLU A 295 -4.79 -6.07 -8.41
C GLU A 295 -5.36 -4.66 -8.37
N ARG A 296 -6.30 -4.42 -7.44
CA ARG A 296 -6.89 -3.12 -7.14
C ARG A 296 -6.07 -2.39 -6.07
N LEU A 297 -5.68 -1.14 -6.36
CA LEU A 297 -5.12 -0.25 -5.36
C LEU A 297 -6.23 0.27 -4.42
N LEU A 298 -7.26 0.87 -5.00
CA LEU A 298 -8.39 1.43 -4.27
C LEU A 298 -9.66 1.47 -5.13
N LYS A 299 -10.81 1.47 -4.44
CA LYS A 299 -12.12 1.84 -4.98
C LYS A 299 -12.86 2.70 -3.97
N THR A 300 -13.44 3.83 -4.43
CA THR A 300 -14.36 4.61 -3.62
C THR A 300 -15.74 4.62 -4.25
N ASN A 301 -16.77 4.49 -3.43
CA ASN A 301 -18.16 4.63 -3.83
C ASN A 301 -19.02 4.97 -2.61
N LYS A 302 -19.91 5.96 -2.74
CA LYS A 302 -20.87 6.36 -1.69
C LYS A 302 -20.23 6.59 -0.31
N GLY A 303 -19.02 7.20 -0.30
CA GLY A 303 -18.28 7.49 0.93
C GLY A 303 -17.58 6.30 1.59
N ILE A 304 -17.59 5.14 0.94
CA ILE A 304 -16.80 3.96 1.36
C ILE A 304 -15.56 3.84 0.48
N VAL A 305 -14.42 3.63 1.10
CA VAL A 305 -13.17 3.24 0.42
C VAL A 305 -12.86 1.79 0.71
N SER A 306 -12.37 1.08 -0.29
CA SER A 306 -11.96 -0.33 -0.16
C SER A 306 -10.70 -0.65 -0.94
N THR A 307 -9.97 -1.65 -0.45
CA THR A 307 -8.81 -2.25 -1.10
C THR A 307 -8.85 -3.77 -0.92
N ARG A 308 -8.16 -4.52 -1.80
CA ARG A 308 -8.15 -6.00 -1.76
C ARG A 308 -6.74 -6.52 -1.88
N PRO A 309 -6.04 -6.72 -0.76
CA PRO A 309 -4.75 -7.40 -0.76
C PRO A 309 -4.91 -8.87 -1.19
N ILE A 310 -4.00 -9.27 -2.07
CA ILE A 310 -3.88 -10.63 -2.60
C ILE A 310 -2.50 -11.15 -2.22
N LYS A 311 -2.44 -12.34 -1.61
CA LYS A 311 -1.20 -13.10 -1.36
C LYS A 311 -1.45 -14.60 -1.52
N GLY A 312 -0.35 -15.36 -1.59
CA GLY A 312 -0.43 -16.77 -1.90
C GLY A 312 -0.92 -16.99 -3.33
N THR A 313 -0.09 -17.55 -4.17
CA THR A 313 -0.47 -17.92 -5.53
C THR A 313 -0.10 -19.36 -5.76
N TYR A 314 -1.11 -20.22 -5.84
CA TYR A 314 -0.97 -21.64 -6.08
C TYR A 314 -1.62 -21.99 -7.42
N PRO A 315 -1.12 -23.00 -8.15
CA PRO A 315 -1.78 -23.49 -9.36
C PRO A 315 -3.13 -24.14 -9.02
N ARG A 316 -3.98 -24.31 -10.02
CA ARG A 316 -5.16 -25.19 -9.90
C ARG A 316 -4.70 -26.65 -9.96
N GLY A 317 -5.39 -27.52 -9.23
CA GLY A 317 -5.15 -28.96 -9.24
C GLY A 317 -5.73 -29.64 -10.49
N ASN A 318 -5.13 -30.76 -10.91
CA ASN A 318 -5.63 -31.59 -12.02
C ASN A 318 -6.96 -32.29 -11.68
N SER A 319 -7.27 -32.42 -10.39
CA SER A 319 -8.53 -32.96 -9.87
C SER A 319 -9.10 -32.05 -8.78
N LEU A 320 -10.38 -32.22 -8.43
CA LEU A 320 -11.01 -31.49 -7.30
C LEU A 320 -10.33 -31.81 -5.95
N GLU A 321 -9.82 -33.01 -5.78
CA GLU A 321 -9.11 -33.44 -4.59
C GLU A 321 -7.74 -32.76 -4.50
N GLU A 322 -6.99 -32.74 -5.60
CA GLU A 322 -5.71 -32.04 -5.68
C GLU A 322 -5.88 -30.51 -5.46
N ASP A 323 -6.92 -29.92 -6.05
CA ASP A 323 -7.26 -28.51 -5.87
C ASP A 323 -7.50 -28.17 -4.39
N ARG A 324 -8.26 -29.00 -3.67
CA ARG A 324 -8.49 -28.85 -2.22
C ARG A 324 -7.21 -29.04 -1.40
N ASN A 325 -6.36 -29.98 -1.77
CA ASN A 325 -5.09 -30.20 -1.09
C ASN A 325 -4.17 -28.98 -1.22
N LEU A 326 -4.09 -28.38 -2.41
CA LEU A 326 -3.35 -27.14 -2.65
C LEU A 326 -3.94 -25.95 -1.86
N GLN A 327 -5.27 -25.87 -1.69
CA GLN A 327 -5.93 -24.86 -0.85
C GLN A 327 -5.56 -25.03 0.61
N VAL A 328 -5.59 -26.26 1.13
CA VAL A 328 -5.18 -26.56 2.51
C VAL A 328 -3.70 -26.25 2.71
N GLU A 329 -2.82 -26.62 1.77
CA GLU A 329 -1.40 -26.30 1.80
C GLU A 329 -1.17 -24.79 1.87
N MET A 330 -1.82 -24.01 0.99
CA MET A 330 -1.72 -22.55 0.97
C MET A 330 -2.09 -21.92 2.31
N VAL A 331 -3.21 -22.32 2.91
CA VAL A 331 -3.67 -21.74 4.19
C VAL A 331 -2.93 -22.33 5.41
N SER A 332 -2.21 -23.42 5.24
CA SER A 332 -1.35 -24.02 6.28
C SER A 332 0.09 -23.49 6.22
N SER A 333 0.46 -22.79 5.15
CA SER A 333 1.78 -22.17 5.02
C SER A 333 1.92 -20.98 5.96
N GLU A 334 2.77 -21.07 6.98
CA GLU A 334 3.06 -19.97 7.91
C GLU A 334 3.55 -18.73 7.13
N LYS A 335 4.39 -18.91 6.10
CA LYS A 335 4.91 -17.82 5.28
C LYS A 335 3.76 -17.07 4.58
N GLU A 336 2.89 -17.79 3.86
CA GLU A 336 1.79 -17.17 3.09
C GLU A 336 0.81 -16.42 3.99
N ILE A 337 0.48 -17.02 5.13
CA ILE A 337 -0.41 -16.40 6.12
C ILE A 337 0.25 -15.19 6.77
N ALA A 338 1.52 -15.28 7.18
CA ALA A 338 2.26 -14.16 7.77
C ALA A 338 2.32 -12.96 6.82
N GLU A 339 2.68 -13.21 5.56
CA GLU A 339 2.70 -12.15 4.53
C GLU A 339 1.30 -11.56 4.30
N HIS A 340 0.26 -12.39 4.26
CA HIS A 340 -1.11 -11.92 4.04
C HIS A 340 -1.60 -11.05 5.20
N LEU A 341 -1.43 -11.49 6.45
CA LEU A 341 -1.83 -10.73 7.64
C LEU A 341 -1.08 -9.41 7.76
N MET A 342 0.22 -9.41 7.47
CA MET A 342 1.02 -8.19 7.42
C MET A 342 0.46 -7.18 6.39
N LEU A 343 0.06 -7.65 5.21
CA LEU A 343 -0.57 -6.78 4.20
C LEU A 343 -1.94 -6.27 4.65
N VAL A 344 -2.75 -7.08 5.31
CA VAL A 344 -4.04 -6.62 5.86
C VAL A 344 -3.81 -5.51 6.89
N ASP A 345 -2.86 -5.68 7.82
CA ASP A 345 -2.53 -4.65 8.81
C ASP A 345 -2.00 -3.37 8.15
N LEU A 346 -1.14 -3.49 7.12
CA LEU A 346 -0.66 -2.35 6.34
C LEU A 346 -1.79 -1.61 5.61
N LYS A 347 -2.75 -2.33 5.00
CA LYS A 347 -3.91 -1.72 4.33
C LYS A 347 -4.86 -1.06 5.34
N LYS A 348 -5.06 -1.64 6.52
CA LYS A 348 -5.81 -1.01 7.62
C LYS A 348 -5.14 0.31 8.04
N HIS A 349 -3.83 0.31 8.22
CA HIS A 349 -3.07 1.52 8.54
C HIS A 349 -3.25 2.61 7.47
N ASP A 350 -3.08 2.27 6.19
CA ASP A 350 -3.23 3.23 5.10
C ASP A 350 -4.64 3.84 5.03
N LEU A 351 -5.69 2.99 5.15
CA LEU A 351 -7.08 3.45 5.15
C LEU A 351 -7.43 4.28 6.40
N SER A 352 -6.82 3.98 7.54
CA SER A 352 -7.08 4.71 8.79
C SER A 352 -6.68 6.17 8.75
N LYS A 353 -5.77 6.55 7.84
CA LYS A 353 -5.39 7.96 7.61
C LYS A 353 -6.51 8.82 7.01
N ILE A 354 -7.43 8.19 6.29
CA ILE A 354 -8.45 8.86 5.47
C ILE A 354 -9.89 8.50 5.84
N CYS A 355 -10.07 7.56 6.73
CA CYS A 355 -11.38 7.10 7.18
C CYS A 355 -11.78 7.70 8.54
N GLU A 356 -13.09 7.74 8.79
CA GLU A 356 -13.63 8.09 10.09
C GLU A 356 -13.03 7.18 11.17
N PRO A 357 -12.66 7.72 12.35
CA PRO A 357 -12.10 6.93 13.43
C PRO A 357 -12.96 5.71 13.76
N GLY A 358 -12.33 4.56 13.92
CA GLY A 358 -13.00 3.31 14.24
C GLY A 358 -13.76 2.64 13.11
N SER A 359 -13.90 3.27 11.92
CA SER A 359 -14.69 2.71 10.81
C SER A 359 -13.94 1.67 9.98
N VAL A 360 -12.60 1.64 10.06
CA VAL A 360 -11.81 0.69 9.27
C VAL A 360 -11.94 -0.72 9.82
N HIS A 361 -12.27 -1.64 8.94
CA HIS A 361 -12.42 -3.06 9.25
C HIS A 361 -11.92 -3.91 8.08
N TRP A 362 -11.60 -5.16 8.37
CA TRP A 362 -11.29 -6.16 7.38
C TRP A 362 -12.40 -7.22 7.33
N SER A 363 -12.61 -7.78 6.16
CA SER A 363 -13.62 -8.77 5.87
C SER A 363 -13.13 -9.73 4.81
N ASP A 364 -13.91 -10.75 4.53
CA ASP A 364 -13.72 -11.63 3.38
C ASP A 364 -12.35 -12.30 3.29
N PHE A 365 -11.88 -12.91 4.40
CA PHE A 365 -10.76 -13.83 4.32
C PHE A 365 -11.21 -15.08 3.58
N ARG A 366 -10.82 -15.21 2.30
CA ARG A 366 -11.34 -16.22 1.38
C ARG A 366 -10.29 -16.67 0.37
N ILE A 367 -10.58 -17.77 -0.31
CA ILE A 367 -9.83 -18.22 -1.48
C ILE A 367 -10.57 -17.82 -2.76
N GLU A 368 -9.88 -17.12 -3.66
CA GLU A 368 -10.35 -16.87 -5.02
C GLU A 368 -9.62 -17.83 -5.97
N ALA A 369 -10.34 -18.85 -6.38
CA ALA A 369 -9.87 -19.85 -7.32
C ALA A 369 -10.23 -19.38 -8.74
N LEU A 370 -9.25 -18.79 -9.44
CA LEU A 370 -9.37 -18.37 -10.83
C LEU A 370 -9.19 -19.57 -11.78
N SER A 371 -9.21 -19.35 -13.08
CA SER A 371 -9.16 -20.47 -14.06
C SER A 371 -7.91 -21.34 -13.96
N THR A 372 -6.74 -20.75 -13.72
CA THR A 372 -5.43 -21.44 -13.71
C THR A 372 -4.69 -21.36 -12.38
N VAL A 373 -5.06 -20.39 -11.53
CA VAL A 373 -4.42 -20.15 -10.23
C VAL A 373 -5.46 -19.87 -9.15
N GLN A 374 -5.06 -19.98 -7.91
CA GLN A 374 -5.87 -19.64 -6.75
C GLN A 374 -5.10 -18.77 -5.77
N HIS A 375 -5.81 -17.84 -5.13
CA HIS A 375 -5.23 -16.81 -4.28
C HIS A 375 -5.92 -16.72 -2.93
N LEU A 376 -5.15 -16.33 -1.92
CA LEU A 376 -5.66 -15.90 -0.64
C LEU A 376 -5.99 -14.39 -0.72
N VAL A 377 -7.23 -14.02 -0.40
CA VAL A 377 -7.73 -12.65 -0.57
C VAL A 377 -8.43 -12.18 0.69
N SER A 378 -8.25 -10.90 1.02
CA SER A 378 -9.03 -10.20 2.04
C SER A 378 -9.59 -8.88 1.51
N GLY A 379 -10.74 -8.46 2.04
CA GLY A 379 -11.27 -7.13 1.85
C GLY A 379 -10.88 -6.24 3.04
N VAL A 380 -10.41 -5.02 2.78
CA VAL A 380 -10.25 -3.99 3.80
C VAL A 380 -11.01 -2.75 3.36
N SER A 381 -11.88 -2.24 4.22
CA SER A 381 -12.73 -1.09 3.89
C SER A 381 -12.94 -0.17 5.08
N GLY A 382 -13.35 1.08 4.80
CA GLY A 382 -13.68 2.07 5.82
C GLY A 382 -14.56 3.18 5.26
N LYS A 383 -15.19 3.91 6.14
CA LYS A 383 -15.99 5.09 5.79
C LYS A 383 -15.07 6.31 5.71
N LEU A 384 -15.04 6.97 4.57
CA LEU A 384 -14.23 8.17 4.36
C LEU A 384 -14.64 9.31 5.29
N ILE A 385 -13.65 10.09 5.74
CA ILE A 385 -13.89 11.37 6.42
C ILE A 385 -14.71 12.27 5.50
N SER A 386 -15.69 12.96 6.07
CA SER A 386 -16.58 13.85 5.31
C SER A 386 -15.77 14.94 4.57
N ASN A 387 -16.08 15.17 3.29
CA ASN A 387 -15.45 16.17 2.44
C ASN A 387 -13.93 15.98 2.25
N ILE A 388 -13.43 14.75 2.30
CA ILE A 388 -12.04 14.47 2.00
C ILE A 388 -11.78 14.61 0.49
N ASP A 389 -10.71 15.32 0.13
CA ASP A 389 -10.26 15.46 -1.26
C ASP A 389 -9.68 14.14 -1.79
N PHE A 390 -9.85 13.84 -3.08
CA PHE A 390 -9.26 12.65 -3.69
C PHE A 390 -7.71 12.67 -3.63
N GLY A 391 -7.11 13.87 -3.71
CA GLY A 391 -5.67 14.05 -3.52
C GLY A 391 -5.16 13.48 -2.20
N LYS A 392 -5.91 13.61 -1.09
CA LYS A 392 -5.58 12.97 0.20
C LYS A 392 -5.77 11.46 0.15
N ILE A 393 -6.84 10.98 -0.49
CA ILE A 393 -7.13 9.54 -0.61
C ILE A 393 -5.99 8.85 -1.35
N ILE A 394 -5.62 9.35 -2.53
CA ILE A 394 -4.56 8.72 -3.32
C ILE A 394 -3.19 8.82 -2.62
N SER A 395 -2.84 9.96 -2.00
CA SER A 395 -1.56 10.13 -1.31
C SER A 395 -1.41 9.18 -0.11
N ALA A 396 -2.48 8.82 0.59
CA ALA A 396 -2.42 7.87 1.70
C ALA A 396 -2.17 6.42 1.22
N LEU A 397 -2.69 6.05 0.06
CA LEU A 397 -2.67 4.68 -0.45
C LEU A 397 -1.56 4.42 -1.46
N PHE A 398 -1.09 5.45 -2.18
CA PHE A 398 -0.08 5.36 -3.22
C PHE A 398 1.33 5.65 -2.67
N PRO A 399 2.35 4.83 -3.06
CA PRO A 399 2.21 3.57 -3.78
C PRO A 399 1.63 2.46 -2.90
N GLY A 400 1.11 1.41 -3.53
CA GLY A 400 0.49 0.29 -2.81
C GLY A 400 1.47 -0.45 -1.89
N GLY A 401 1.01 -0.86 -0.70
CA GLY A 401 1.84 -1.61 0.25
C GLY A 401 2.25 -2.99 -0.26
N SER A 402 1.40 -3.65 -1.07
CA SER A 402 1.68 -4.97 -1.65
C SER A 402 2.89 -4.99 -2.61
N ILE A 403 3.27 -3.82 -3.14
CA ILE A 403 4.37 -3.67 -4.11
C ILE A 403 5.55 -2.84 -3.57
N THR A 404 5.49 -2.39 -2.34
CA THR A 404 6.58 -1.69 -1.65
C THR A 404 7.17 -2.54 -0.53
N GLY A 405 6.48 -2.69 0.56
CA GLY A 405 6.92 -3.45 1.73
C GLY A 405 6.45 -2.80 3.03
N CYS A 406 6.99 -3.28 4.13
CA CYS A 406 6.59 -2.87 5.48
C CYS A 406 7.81 -2.71 6.40
N PRO A 407 7.99 -1.56 7.07
CA PRO A 407 7.22 -0.32 6.97
C PRO A 407 7.39 0.38 5.61
N LYS A 408 6.30 1.00 5.08
CA LYS A 408 6.24 1.51 3.70
C LYS A 408 7.36 2.49 3.36
N ILE A 409 7.61 3.49 4.18
CA ILE A 409 8.60 4.56 3.93
C ILE A 409 10.02 3.98 3.88
N ALA A 410 10.40 3.16 4.85
CA ALA A 410 11.69 2.48 4.89
C ALA A 410 11.89 1.59 3.65
N SER A 411 10.85 0.84 3.28
CA SER A 411 10.90 -0.05 2.11
C SER A 411 11.04 0.72 0.80
N ILE A 412 10.37 1.87 0.60
CA ILE A 412 10.50 2.68 -0.62
C ILE A 412 11.95 3.18 -0.77
N ALA A 413 12.56 3.68 0.31
CA ALA A 413 13.95 4.14 0.28
C ALA A 413 14.92 2.98 -0.05
N ALA A 414 14.76 1.83 0.60
CA ALA A 414 15.60 0.65 0.36
C ALA A 414 15.41 0.04 -1.04
N ILE A 415 14.17 0.07 -1.60
CA ILE A 415 13.90 -0.33 -2.98
C ILE A 415 14.72 0.51 -3.96
N ASN A 416 14.70 1.82 -3.80
CA ASN A 416 15.43 2.73 -4.69
C ASN A 416 16.94 2.46 -4.65
N GLU A 417 17.50 2.19 -3.46
CA GLU A 417 18.90 1.84 -3.29
C GLU A 417 19.25 0.49 -3.93
N ILE A 418 18.46 -0.58 -3.68
CA ILE A 418 18.80 -1.94 -4.15
C ILE A 418 18.52 -2.15 -5.64
N GLU A 419 17.52 -1.47 -6.21
CA GLU A 419 17.19 -1.54 -7.63
C GLU A 419 18.09 -0.63 -8.48
N GLU A 420 18.74 0.37 -7.89
CA GLU A 420 19.68 1.31 -8.53
C GLU A 420 19.12 2.01 -9.78
N SER A 421 17.80 2.11 -9.86
CA SER A 421 17.09 2.72 -11.00
C SER A 421 15.64 3.04 -10.67
N PRO A 422 15.03 4.06 -11.33
CA PRO A 422 13.62 4.36 -11.18
C PRO A 422 12.74 3.23 -11.74
N ARG A 423 11.56 3.04 -11.15
CA ARG A 423 10.59 2.03 -11.58
C ARG A 423 9.74 2.48 -12.77
N GLY A 424 9.57 3.77 -13.00
CA GLY A 424 8.70 4.31 -14.04
C GLY A 424 7.23 4.03 -13.78
N ALA A 425 6.54 3.49 -14.78
CA ALA A 425 5.13 3.11 -14.67
C ALA A 425 4.90 1.88 -13.81
N TRP A 426 5.85 0.93 -13.80
CA TRP A 426 5.68 -0.32 -13.05
C TRP A 426 5.48 -0.07 -11.56
N THR A 427 4.48 -0.74 -10.97
CA THR A 427 4.02 -0.55 -9.59
C THR A 427 3.41 0.84 -9.29
N GLY A 428 3.20 1.66 -10.32
CA GLY A 428 2.31 2.81 -10.29
C GLY A 428 0.84 2.39 -10.36
N SER A 429 -0.01 3.26 -10.90
CA SER A 429 -1.46 3.03 -10.91
C SER A 429 -2.13 3.66 -12.13
N ILE A 430 -3.07 2.97 -12.76
CA ILE A 430 -4.01 3.50 -13.76
C ILE A 430 -5.43 3.39 -13.22
N GLY A 431 -6.24 4.41 -13.50
CA GLY A 431 -7.62 4.39 -13.09
C GLY A 431 -8.37 5.68 -13.42
N HIS A 432 -9.44 5.91 -12.70
CA HIS A 432 -10.29 7.09 -12.86
C HIS A 432 -10.79 7.60 -11.51
N PHE A 433 -11.13 8.89 -11.46
CA PHE A 433 -11.79 9.50 -10.31
C PHE A 433 -12.70 10.66 -10.72
N HIS A 434 -13.73 10.87 -9.91
CA HIS A 434 -14.59 12.05 -9.92
C HIS A 434 -14.86 12.42 -8.45
N SER A 435 -14.09 13.37 -7.92
CA SER A 435 -14.07 13.71 -6.48
C SER A 435 -15.43 14.20 -6.00
N ASN A 436 -16.09 15.07 -6.79
CA ASN A 436 -17.41 15.62 -6.44
C ASN A 436 -18.50 14.54 -6.29
N SER A 437 -18.38 13.38 -6.93
CA SER A 437 -19.30 12.26 -6.79
C SER A 437 -18.83 11.19 -5.82
N GLY A 438 -17.57 11.24 -5.39
CA GLY A 438 -16.94 10.24 -4.55
C GLY A 438 -16.72 8.89 -5.24
N ILE A 439 -16.64 8.87 -6.57
CA ILE A 439 -16.39 7.66 -7.38
C ILE A 439 -14.93 7.67 -7.82
N SER A 440 -14.21 6.59 -7.51
CA SER A 440 -12.87 6.34 -8.08
C SER A 440 -12.55 4.85 -8.08
N GLU A 441 -11.72 4.42 -9.02
CA GLU A 441 -11.14 3.09 -9.04
C GLU A 441 -9.76 3.14 -9.69
N PHE A 442 -8.74 2.61 -8.99
CA PHE A 442 -7.36 2.55 -9.44
C PHE A 442 -6.79 1.14 -9.21
N ASN A 443 -6.03 0.66 -10.20
CA ASN A 443 -5.29 -0.59 -10.11
C ASN A 443 -3.87 -0.39 -9.55
N ILE A 444 -3.11 -1.49 -9.44
CA ILE A 444 -1.66 -1.48 -9.26
C ILE A 444 -1.03 -2.00 -10.57
N LEU A 445 -0.12 -1.23 -11.17
CA LEU A 445 0.52 -1.59 -12.44
C LEU A 445 1.57 -2.68 -12.26
N ILE A 446 1.12 -3.93 -12.18
CA ILE A 446 1.94 -5.14 -12.26
C ILE A 446 1.56 -5.91 -13.53
N ARG A 447 2.40 -6.84 -13.98
CA ARG A 447 2.24 -7.50 -15.28
C ARG A 447 2.11 -6.47 -16.40
N THR A 448 3.06 -5.54 -16.44
CA THR A 448 2.97 -4.32 -17.26
C THR A 448 4.22 -4.18 -18.13
N LEU A 449 3.99 -3.86 -19.41
CA LEU A 449 4.97 -3.38 -20.36
C LEU A 449 4.89 -1.85 -20.39
N GLU A 450 6.00 -1.19 -20.15
CA GLU A 450 6.20 0.23 -20.43
C GLU A 450 7.08 0.38 -21.67
N SER A 451 6.74 1.29 -22.58
CA SER A 451 7.49 1.45 -23.83
C SER A 451 7.64 2.91 -24.21
N HIS A 452 8.79 3.22 -24.79
CA HIS A 452 9.10 4.54 -25.33
C HIS A 452 9.48 4.44 -26.81
N SER A 453 8.98 5.38 -27.60
CA SER A 453 9.34 5.49 -29.02
C SER A 453 10.77 5.98 -29.15
N GLY A 454 11.58 5.25 -29.91
CA GLY A 454 12.90 5.68 -30.37
C GLY A 454 12.87 6.12 -31.81
N PRO A 455 14.01 6.59 -32.36
CA PRO A 455 14.08 7.10 -33.75
C PRO A 455 13.65 6.11 -34.82
N ASN A 456 13.89 4.81 -34.61
CA ASN A 456 13.63 3.74 -35.60
C ASN A 456 12.75 2.61 -35.05
N GLN A 457 12.60 2.49 -33.73
CA GLN A 457 11.88 1.38 -33.10
C GLN A 457 11.50 1.72 -31.66
N TRP A 458 10.55 0.96 -31.13
CA TRP A 458 10.14 1.04 -29.75
C TRP A 458 11.13 0.33 -28.83
N HIS A 459 11.35 0.90 -27.66
CA HIS A 459 12.10 0.27 -26.56
C HIS A 459 11.13 -0.08 -25.45
N GLY A 460 11.07 -1.37 -25.09
CA GLY A 460 10.18 -1.89 -24.05
C GLY A 460 10.91 -2.18 -22.75
N ARG A 461 10.20 -2.03 -21.64
CA ARG A 461 10.63 -2.38 -20.29
C ARG A 461 9.53 -3.16 -19.58
N VAL A 462 9.85 -4.35 -19.08
CA VAL A 462 9.00 -5.20 -18.24
C VAL A 462 9.71 -5.38 -16.91
N GLN A 463 8.97 -5.31 -15.80
CA GLN A 463 9.51 -5.57 -14.48
C GLN A 463 8.59 -6.53 -13.72
N ALA A 464 9.20 -7.43 -12.94
CA ALA A 464 8.48 -8.36 -12.08
C ALA A 464 9.35 -8.77 -10.88
N GLY A 465 8.71 -9.09 -9.78
CA GLY A 465 9.39 -9.48 -8.54
C GLY A 465 8.43 -9.95 -7.47
N GLY A 466 8.91 -10.04 -6.25
CA GLY A 466 8.16 -10.53 -5.10
C GLY A 466 8.50 -9.78 -3.81
N GLY A 467 7.71 -10.05 -2.78
CA GLY A 467 7.96 -9.58 -1.42
C GLY A 467 8.99 -10.48 -0.76
N ILE A 468 10.15 -9.93 -0.46
CA ILE A 468 11.22 -10.65 0.26
C ILE A 468 10.97 -10.52 1.75
N VAL A 469 10.88 -11.65 2.42
CA VAL A 469 10.77 -11.80 3.89
C VAL A 469 11.95 -12.63 4.41
N ILE A 470 12.11 -12.71 5.72
CA ILE A 470 13.21 -13.48 6.31
C ILE A 470 13.22 -14.95 5.87
N GLY A 471 12.04 -15.56 5.67
CA GLY A 471 11.85 -16.93 5.20
C GLY A 471 12.04 -17.15 3.70
N SER A 472 12.27 -16.09 2.91
CA SER A 472 12.45 -16.21 1.46
C SER A 472 13.69 -17.03 1.09
N ASN A 473 13.56 -17.84 0.03
CA ASN A 473 14.67 -18.59 -0.57
C ASN A 473 15.12 -17.85 -1.85
N SER A 474 16.40 -17.47 -1.94
CA SER A 474 16.93 -16.63 -3.02
C SER A 474 16.69 -17.24 -4.41
N SER A 475 16.82 -18.57 -4.57
CA SER A 475 16.57 -19.25 -5.84
C SER A 475 15.09 -19.25 -6.21
N SER A 476 14.21 -19.47 -5.23
CA SER A 476 12.76 -19.47 -5.45
C SER A 476 12.24 -18.07 -5.83
N GLU A 477 12.78 -17.00 -5.22
CA GLU A 477 12.43 -15.61 -5.55
C GLU A 477 12.86 -15.23 -7.00
N VAL A 478 14.02 -15.75 -7.44
CA VAL A 478 14.47 -15.61 -8.85
C VAL A 478 13.48 -16.26 -9.81
N GLU A 479 13.07 -17.50 -9.53
CA GLU A 479 12.09 -18.22 -10.36
C GLU A 479 10.71 -17.55 -10.33
N GLU A 480 10.28 -17.04 -9.19
CA GLU A 480 9.01 -16.32 -9.04
C GLU A 480 8.99 -15.04 -9.92
N ALA A 481 10.08 -14.25 -9.92
CA ALA A 481 10.20 -13.07 -10.75
C ALA A 481 10.14 -13.42 -12.25
N ARG A 482 10.84 -14.50 -12.66
CA ARG A 482 10.83 -15.01 -14.05
C ARG A 482 9.43 -15.46 -14.47
N TRP A 483 8.78 -16.23 -13.63
CA TRP A 483 7.43 -16.71 -13.89
C TRP A 483 6.41 -15.56 -14.03
N LYS A 484 6.48 -14.57 -13.14
CA LYS A 484 5.59 -13.39 -13.19
C LYS A 484 5.80 -12.53 -14.44
N ALA A 485 7.02 -12.50 -14.99
CA ALA A 485 7.34 -11.77 -16.22
C ALA A 485 7.00 -12.55 -17.49
N ALA A 486 6.89 -13.88 -17.42
CA ALA A 486 6.90 -14.77 -18.58
C ALA A 486 5.87 -14.42 -19.66
N ALA A 487 4.61 -14.21 -19.30
CA ALA A 487 3.54 -13.89 -20.25
C ALA A 487 3.77 -12.53 -20.95
N ILE A 488 4.32 -11.56 -20.23
CA ILE A 488 4.54 -10.20 -20.74
C ILE A 488 5.76 -10.16 -21.65
N THR A 489 6.86 -10.82 -21.24
CA THR A 489 8.07 -10.92 -22.08
C THR A 489 7.83 -11.72 -23.37
N ASP A 490 7.00 -12.76 -23.29
CA ASP A 490 6.55 -13.53 -24.45
C ASP A 490 5.72 -12.67 -25.42
N SER A 491 4.69 -11.97 -24.89
CA SER A 491 3.86 -11.05 -25.68
C SER A 491 4.64 -9.89 -26.30
N THR A 492 5.74 -9.45 -25.65
CA THR A 492 6.54 -8.29 -26.07
C THR A 492 7.64 -8.67 -27.07
N TRP A 493 8.43 -9.72 -26.75
CA TRP A 493 9.65 -10.08 -27.50
C TRP A 493 9.62 -11.50 -28.07
N GLY A 494 8.58 -12.31 -27.82
CA GLY A 494 8.60 -13.74 -28.09
C GLY A 494 9.61 -14.52 -27.22
N PHE A 495 10.06 -13.89 -26.14
CA PHE A 495 11.04 -14.43 -25.21
C PHE A 495 10.37 -14.79 -23.88
N ARG A 496 10.29 -16.07 -23.58
CA ARG A 496 9.68 -16.56 -22.35
C ARG A 496 10.72 -16.75 -21.25
N THR A 497 10.55 -16.07 -20.13
CA THR A 497 11.50 -16.08 -19.00
C THR A 497 11.29 -17.22 -18.00
N GLY A 498 10.12 -17.84 -17.96
CA GLY A 498 9.74 -18.89 -17.00
C GLY A 498 8.77 -19.90 -17.57
N PHE A 499 8.15 -20.70 -16.70
CA PHE A 499 7.15 -21.69 -17.11
C PHE A 499 5.90 -21.06 -17.76
N SER A 500 5.26 -21.80 -18.66
CA SER A 500 3.99 -21.39 -19.26
C SER A 500 2.81 -21.68 -18.35
N THR A 501 1.92 -20.71 -18.16
CA THR A 501 0.61 -20.96 -17.55
C THR A 501 -0.34 -21.74 -18.44
N GLU A 502 -0.03 -21.89 -19.75
CA GLU A 502 -0.83 -22.69 -20.68
C GLU A 502 -0.80 -24.19 -20.35
N GLU A 503 0.23 -24.64 -19.63
CA GLU A 503 0.36 -26.02 -19.15
C GLU A 503 -0.39 -26.26 -17.84
N LEU A 504 -0.91 -25.19 -17.20
CA LEU A 504 -1.68 -25.33 -15.96
C LEU A 504 -3.11 -25.81 -16.24
N PRO A 505 -3.68 -26.64 -15.37
CA PRO A 505 -5.08 -27.04 -15.47
C PRO A 505 -6.00 -25.82 -15.49
N LYS A 506 -6.97 -25.81 -16.41
CA LYS A 506 -8.02 -24.78 -16.48
C LYS A 506 -9.30 -25.31 -15.83
N ARG A 507 -9.85 -24.55 -14.89
CA ARG A 507 -11.06 -24.90 -14.14
C ARG A 507 -11.99 -23.69 -14.03
N ASP A 508 -13.22 -23.94 -13.62
CA ASP A 508 -14.19 -22.88 -13.34
C ASP A 508 -13.71 -22.00 -12.19
N VAL A 509 -14.09 -20.72 -12.26
CA VAL A 509 -13.78 -19.75 -11.22
C VAL A 509 -14.71 -19.94 -10.04
N GLU A 510 -14.15 -20.00 -8.85
CA GLU A 510 -14.89 -20.21 -7.60
C GLU A 510 -14.39 -19.23 -6.52
N ILE A 511 -15.32 -18.76 -5.70
CA ILE A 511 -15.01 -18.01 -4.47
C ILE A 511 -15.34 -18.92 -3.30
N LEU A 512 -14.32 -19.30 -2.55
CA LEU A 512 -14.42 -20.34 -1.53
C LEU A 512 -14.10 -19.77 -0.14
N PRO A 513 -14.81 -20.20 0.91
CA PRO A 513 -14.39 -19.93 2.28
C PRO A 513 -13.06 -20.63 2.56
N ILE A 514 -12.30 -20.10 3.51
CA ILE A 514 -11.08 -20.78 3.97
C ILE A 514 -11.46 -22.14 4.56
N PRO A 515 -10.73 -23.21 4.18
CA PRO A 515 -10.87 -24.53 4.80
C PRO A 515 -10.72 -24.46 6.32
N GLU A 516 -11.44 -25.29 7.05
CA GLU A 516 -11.20 -25.49 8.48
C GLU A 516 -9.89 -26.23 8.67
N ILE A 517 -8.93 -25.56 9.32
CA ILE A 517 -7.63 -26.13 9.70
C ILE A 517 -7.41 -25.94 11.20
N GLU A 518 -6.67 -26.84 11.82
CA GLU A 518 -6.22 -26.64 13.20
C GLU A 518 -5.10 -25.60 13.22
N GLY A 519 -5.18 -24.62 14.14
CA GLY A 519 -4.11 -23.65 14.33
C GLY A 519 -4.59 -22.20 14.53
N PRO A 520 -3.65 -21.23 14.58
CA PRO A 520 -3.94 -19.83 14.90
C PRO A 520 -4.91 -19.15 13.93
N ILE A 521 -5.02 -19.62 12.69
CA ILE A 521 -5.94 -19.06 11.69
C ILE A 521 -7.41 -19.24 12.10
N ASN A 522 -7.78 -20.32 12.80
CA ASN A 522 -9.13 -20.47 13.32
C ASN A 522 -9.48 -19.39 14.36
N ALA A 523 -8.49 -18.86 15.08
CA ALA A 523 -8.67 -17.70 15.95
C ALA A 523 -8.96 -16.40 15.18
N LEU A 524 -8.47 -16.28 13.92
CA LEU A 524 -8.69 -15.11 13.05
C LEU A 524 -10.12 -15.03 12.48
N LYS A 525 -10.87 -16.13 12.45
CA LYS A 525 -12.31 -16.13 12.10
C LYS A 525 -13.17 -15.39 13.14
N LEU A 526 -12.57 -14.90 14.22
CA LEU A 526 -13.24 -14.37 15.39
C LEU A 526 -13.23 -12.85 15.45
N LYS A 527 -14.44 -12.33 15.50
CA LYS A 527 -14.86 -11.08 16.12
C LYS A 527 -14.27 -9.80 15.56
N SER A 528 -15.06 -9.10 14.75
CA SER A 528 -15.01 -7.63 14.76
C SER A 528 -15.02 -7.19 16.23
N PRO A 529 -14.02 -6.40 16.67
CA PRO A 529 -13.98 -5.94 18.04
C PRO A 529 -15.25 -5.16 18.37
N HIS A 530 -15.72 -5.26 19.61
CA HIS A 530 -16.83 -4.47 20.10
C HIS A 530 -16.55 -2.99 19.86
N THR A 531 -17.33 -2.35 19.03
CA THR A 531 -17.40 -0.89 18.99
C THR A 531 -18.16 -0.45 20.24
N GLY A 532 -17.47 0.23 21.14
CA GLY A 532 -18.12 0.95 22.22
C GLY A 532 -19.14 1.95 21.67
N SER A 533 -20.14 2.33 22.45
CA SER A 533 -21.16 3.33 22.07
C SER A 533 -20.55 4.72 21.81
N ASN A 534 -19.37 5.02 22.34
CA ASN A 534 -18.63 6.26 22.16
C ASN A 534 -17.28 5.96 21.48
N ILE A 535 -17.06 6.54 20.32
CA ILE A 535 -15.78 6.47 19.60
C ILE A 535 -14.98 7.73 19.96
N GLY A 536 -13.69 7.58 20.29
CA GLY A 536 -12.77 8.69 20.55
C GLY A 536 -12.30 9.39 19.27
N ASP A 537 -11.51 10.44 19.42
CA ASP A 537 -10.96 11.23 18.31
C ASP A 537 -9.51 10.90 18.03
N ILE A 538 -9.11 10.94 16.76
CA ILE A 538 -7.70 10.87 16.32
C ILE A 538 -7.24 12.25 15.87
N ILE A 539 -6.25 12.81 16.59
CA ILE A 539 -5.65 14.10 16.29
C ILE A 539 -4.22 13.84 15.79
N ARG A 540 -3.83 14.50 14.68
CA ARG A 540 -2.50 14.33 14.10
C ARG A 540 -1.69 15.61 14.19
N GLY A 541 -0.44 15.50 14.69
CA GLY A 541 0.47 16.60 14.85
C GLY A 541 0.30 17.38 16.15
N ASP A 542 1.08 18.43 16.31
CA ASP A 542 1.25 19.24 17.53
C ASP A 542 0.73 20.68 17.42
N SER A 543 0.02 21.02 16.33
CA SER A 543 -0.43 22.39 16.06
C SER A 543 -1.76 22.77 16.70
N ASP A 544 -2.66 21.82 16.98
CA ASP A 544 -3.98 22.08 17.56
C ASP A 544 -4.05 21.63 19.02
N ILE A 545 -4.05 22.60 19.95
CA ILE A 545 -4.07 22.36 21.40
C ILE A 545 -5.49 22.36 21.99
N SER A 546 -6.53 22.60 21.19
CA SER A 546 -7.92 22.76 21.65
C SER A 546 -8.61 21.45 22.03
N PHE A 547 -8.07 20.29 21.59
CA PHE A 547 -8.68 18.99 21.82
C PHE A 547 -8.04 18.27 23.02
N PRO A 548 -8.86 17.65 23.91
CA PRO A 548 -8.33 16.83 25.00
C PRO A 548 -7.60 15.61 24.43
N THR A 549 -6.51 15.21 25.08
CA THR A 549 -5.67 14.08 24.70
C THR A 549 -5.67 13.06 25.83
N ASP A 550 -6.33 11.92 25.65
CA ASP A 550 -6.21 10.81 26.62
C ASP A 550 -4.86 10.12 26.45
N VAL A 551 -4.49 9.84 25.20
CA VAL A 551 -3.27 9.12 24.84
C VAL A 551 -2.40 9.95 23.91
N LEU A 552 -1.12 10.14 24.27
CA LEU A 552 -0.10 10.66 23.36
C LEU A 552 0.62 9.48 22.72
N LEU A 553 0.46 9.28 21.40
CA LEU A 553 1.08 8.20 20.63
C LEU A 553 2.27 8.75 19.82
N ILE A 554 3.46 8.22 20.09
CA ILE A 554 4.70 8.59 19.39
C ILE A 554 4.86 7.71 18.16
N ASP A 555 4.80 8.30 16.98
CA ASP A 555 4.99 7.61 15.69
C ASP A 555 6.48 7.56 15.31
N ASN A 556 7.02 6.36 15.15
CA ASN A 556 8.40 6.12 14.74
C ASN A 556 8.52 5.69 13.26
N LEU A 557 7.61 6.15 12.38
CA LEU A 557 7.54 5.80 10.95
C LEU A 557 7.16 4.32 10.71
N ASP A 558 6.38 3.75 11.61
CA ASP A 558 5.83 2.41 11.43
C ASP A 558 4.59 2.42 10.54
N SER A 559 4.30 1.27 9.93
CA SER A 559 3.09 1.07 9.13
C SER A 559 1.92 0.47 9.91
N PHE A 560 1.95 0.52 11.25
CA PHE A 560 0.88 0.04 12.13
C PHE A 560 0.43 1.10 13.16
N THR A 561 1.07 2.27 13.21
CA THR A 561 0.72 3.36 14.14
C THR A 561 -0.76 3.72 14.09
N GLU A 562 -1.35 3.85 12.90
CA GLU A 562 -2.78 4.17 12.76
C GLU A 562 -3.68 3.02 13.24
N ASN A 563 -3.23 1.76 13.21
CA ASN A 563 -3.97 0.63 13.77
C ASN A 563 -4.05 0.72 15.30
N ILE A 564 -2.95 1.15 15.95
CA ILE A 564 -2.93 1.44 17.40
C ILE A 564 -3.94 2.54 17.72
N ALA A 565 -3.87 3.66 16.98
CA ALA A 565 -4.79 4.78 17.17
C ALA A 565 -6.26 4.36 17.00
N ASN A 566 -6.58 3.57 15.94
CA ASN A 566 -7.92 3.03 15.74
C ASN A 566 -8.39 2.09 16.86
N SER A 567 -7.46 1.30 17.42
CA SER A 567 -7.77 0.44 18.57
C SER A 567 -8.15 1.25 19.80
N ILE A 568 -7.40 2.32 20.08
CA ILE A 568 -7.64 3.24 21.20
C ILE A 568 -9.01 3.94 21.07
N VAL A 569 -9.33 4.50 19.88
CA VAL A 569 -10.59 5.23 19.69
C VAL A 569 -11.81 4.32 19.71
N LYS A 570 -11.69 3.08 19.26
CA LYS A 570 -12.76 2.06 19.40
C LYS A 570 -13.07 1.71 20.85
N LEU A 571 -12.08 1.88 21.74
CA LEU A 571 -12.25 1.72 23.19
C LEU A 571 -12.79 2.99 23.88
N GLY A 572 -13.05 4.06 23.14
CA GLY A 572 -13.66 5.30 23.62
C GLY A 572 -12.69 6.38 24.10
N PHE A 573 -11.38 6.22 23.85
CA PHE A 573 -10.35 7.18 24.27
C PHE A 573 -9.89 8.02 23.07
N SER A 574 -9.55 9.30 23.32
CA SER A 574 -8.98 10.18 22.30
C SER A 574 -7.46 9.98 22.22
N VAL A 575 -6.91 9.99 21.00
CA VAL A 575 -5.48 9.81 20.77
C VAL A 575 -4.89 10.93 19.94
N ARG A 576 -3.72 11.41 20.34
CA ARG A 576 -2.91 12.35 19.56
C ARG A 576 -1.65 11.65 19.05
N ILE A 577 -1.47 11.63 17.75
CA ILE A 577 -0.29 11.06 17.08
C ILE A 577 0.71 12.20 16.85
N VAL A 578 1.94 12.05 17.35
CA VAL A 578 3.03 12.99 17.16
C VAL A 578 4.28 12.30 16.61
N ASP A 579 5.09 13.04 15.86
CA ASP A 579 6.25 12.53 15.14
C ASP A 579 7.43 12.27 16.10
N GLY A 580 7.84 11.03 16.23
CA GLY A 580 9.01 10.58 17.00
C GLY A 580 10.34 10.80 16.27
N ARG A 581 10.32 10.98 14.94
CA ARG A 581 11.51 11.23 14.09
C ARG A 581 11.31 12.50 13.25
N PRO A 582 11.21 13.70 13.86
CA PRO A 582 10.89 14.94 13.16
C PRO A 582 11.99 15.33 12.18
N LYS A 583 11.59 15.94 11.05
CA LYS A 583 12.49 16.44 10.00
C LYS A 583 13.41 17.58 10.46
N SER A 584 13.03 18.32 11.52
CA SER A 584 13.80 19.44 12.06
C SER A 584 14.56 19.01 13.32
N HIS A 585 15.79 19.46 13.47
CA HIS A 585 16.62 19.28 14.69
C HIS A 585 16.06 20.12 15.84
N SER A 586 14.94 19.75 16.41
CA SER A 586 14.44 20.34 17.66
C SER A 586 14.98 19.51 18.85
N ASP A 587 15.40 20.20 19.92
CA ASP A 587 15.83 19.53 21.15
C ASP A 587 14.72 18.63 21.70
N PRO A 588 14.96 17.31 21.87
CA PRO A 588 13.94 16.35 22.30
C PRO A 588 13.28 16.73 23.62
N ASN A 589 14.05 17.21 24.61
CA ASN A 589 13.52 17.58 25.91
C ASN A 589 12.56 18.78 25.85
N THR A 590 12.88 19.77 25.03
CA THR A 590 12.00 20.93 24.79
C THR A 590 10.68 20.48 24.15
N LYS A 591 10.73 19.56 23.18
CA LYS A 591 9.55 19.07 22.49
C LYS A 591 8.67 18.21 23.39
N ILE A 592 9.26 17.29 24.16
CA ILE A 592 8.55 16.45 25.13
C ILE A 592 7.89 17.32 26.20
N LYS A 593 8.63 18.29 26.75
CA LYS A 593 8.08 19.23 27.72
C LYS A 593 6.88 20.00 27.16
N TYR A 594 6.98 20.49 25.91
CA TYR A 594 5.88 21.17 25.24
C TYR A 594 4.64 20.27 25.14
N TRP A 595 4.78 18.99 24.78
CA TRP A 595 3.67 18.06 24.69
C TRP A 595 3.01 17.79 26.04
N LEU A 596 3.81 17.58 27.11
CA LEU A 596 3.28 17.33 28.45
C LEU A 596 2.52 18.54 29.02
N GLU A 597 3.04 19.77 28.78
CA GLU A 597 2.44 21.01 29.27
C GLU A 597 1.19 21.44 28.49
N ASN A 598 1.14 21.21 27.16
CA ASN A 598 0.05 21.72 26.33
C ASN A 598 -1.03 20.69 26.04
N PHE A 599 -0.69 19.40 25.96
CA PHE A 599 -1.67 18.35 25.70
C PHE A 599 -2.15 17.64 26.98
N THR A 600 -1.40 17.73 28.06
CA THR A 600 -1.69 17.09 29.36
C THR A 600 -2.24 15.67 29.23
N PRO A 601 -1.52 14.75 28.52
CA PRO A 601 -2.03 13.43 28.26
C PRO A 601 -2.19 12.62 29.55
N LYS A 602 -3.18 11.71 29.57
CA LYS A 602 -3.38 10.78 30.70
C LYS A 602 -2.44 9.58 30.61
N SER A 603 -1.96 9.24 29.42
CA SER A 603 -0.97 8.19 29.17
C SER A 603 -0.16 8.47 27.91
N ILE A 604 1.01 7.78 27.77
CA ILE A 604 1.87 7.85 26.58
C ILE A 604 2.07 6.44 26.05
N ILE A 605 2.00 6.29 24.72
CA ILE A 605 2.44 5.08 24.01
C ILE A 605 3.64 5.44 23.13
N ILE A 606 4.78 4.83 23.38
CA ILE A 606 5.94 4.89 22.49
C ILE A 606 5.71 3.81 21.42
N GLY A 607 5.37 4.23 20.21
CA GLY A 607 4.96 3.33 19.13
C GLY A 607 6.09 2.49 18.54
N PRO A 608 5.74 1.51 17.70
CA PRO A 608 6.69 0.70 16.94
C PRO A 608 7.41 1.53 15.87
N GLY A 609 8.42 0.94 15.23
CA GLY A 609 9.17 1.56 14.15
C GLY A 609 10.26 0.66 13.59
N PRO A 610 10.76 0.99 12.38
CA PRO A 610 11.89 0.29 11.77
C PRO A 610 13.21 0.63 12.47
N SER A 611 14.20 -0.26 12.29
CA SER A 611 15.57 -0.13 12.75
C SER A 611 15.69 -0.16 14.29
N ARG A 612 16.65 0.58 14.83
CA ARG A 612 16.96 0.58 16.27
C ARG A 612 16.40 1.83 16.96
N PRO A 613 16.02 1.74 18.24
CA PRO A 613 15.50 2.87 19.00
C PRO A 613 16.42 4.08 19.03
N GLU A 614 17.75 3.87 19.01
CA GLU A 614 18.77 4.92 19.08
C GLU A 614 18.71 5.89 17.89
N GLN A 615 18.07 5.50 16.78
CA GLN A 615 17.83 6.38 15.63
C GLN A 615 16.69 7.39 15.87
N SER A 616 15.90 7.22 16.94
CA SER A 616 14.88 8.18 17.38
C SER A 616 15.26 8.82 18.70
N GLN A 617 15.85 10.03 18.66
CA GLN A 617 16.27 10.75 19.86
C GLN A 617 15.09 11.05 20.80
N ILE A 618 13.91 11.36 20.25
CA ILE A 618 12.69 11.60 21.04
C ILE A 618 12.26 10.34 21.77
N THR A 619 12.20 9.20 21.08
CA THR A 619 11.84 7.92 21.68
C THR A 619 12.79 7.52 22.81
N MET A 620 14.10 7.64 22.59
CA MET A 620 15.09 7.34 23.63
C MET A 620 14.99 8.28 24.83
N GLU A 621 14.74 9.57 24.61
CA GLU A 621 14.59 10.52 25.72
C GLU A 621 13.28 10.29 26.50
N ILE A 622 12.14 10.00 25.84
CA ILE A 622 10.91 9.64 26.54
C ILE A 622 11.12 8.36 27.36
N ALA A 623 11.75 7.32 26.80
CA ALA A 623 12.03 6.08 27.50
C ALA A 623 12.88 6.32 28.76
N LYS A 624 13.93 7.14 28.65
CA LYS A 624 14.78 7.53 29.79
C LYS A 624 14.00 8.29 30.86
N LEU A 625 13.24 9.33 30.47
CA LEU A 625 12.41 10.09 31.39
C LEU A 625 11.35 9.19 32.07
N ALA A 626 10.79 8.21 31.37
CA ALA A 626 9.80 7.28 31.90
C ALA A 626 10.40 6.40 33.01
N VAL A 627 11.53 5.73 32.74
CA VAL A 627 12.19 4.86 33.75
C VAL A 627 12.80 5.63 34.92
N GLU A 628 13.11 6.93 34.75
CA GLU A 628 13.53 7.82 35.82
C GLU A 628 12.33 8.42 36.61
N GLY A 629 11.09 8.11 36.26
CA GLY A 629 9.88 8.66 36.89
C GLY A 629 9.67 10.15 36.64
N LYS A 630 10.14 10.68 35.52
CA LYS A 630 10.06 12.10 35.17
C LYS A 630 8.92 12.45 34.21
N ILE A 631 8.17 11.48 33.74
CA ILE A 631 6.95 11.68 32.93
C ILE A 631 5.80 11.99 33.89
N VAL A 632 5.50 13.27 34.04
CA VAL A 632 4.55 13.78 35.03
C VAL A 632 3.63 14.82 34.40
N THR A 633 2.31 14.68 34.63
CA THR A 633 1.28 15.69 34.34
C THR A 633 0.42 15.91 35.59
N ASP A 634 0.06 17.14 35.90
CA ASP A 634 -0.79 17.49 37.04
C ASP A 634 -0.31 16.89 38.41
N GLY A 635 0.99 16.79 38.59
CA GLY A 635 1.62 16.25 39.81
C GLY A 635 1.48 14.74 39.99
N LYS A 636 1.21 13.99 38.91
CA LYS A 636 1.11 12.52 38.89
C LYS A 636 2.05 11.91 37.84
N HIS A 637 2.64 10.77 38.15
CA HIS A 637 3.28 9.92 37.16
C HIS A 637 2.20 9.30 36.27
N ILE A 638 2.21 9.60 34.97
CA ILE A 638 1.25 9.02 34.03
C ILE A 638 1.77 7.71 33.47
N PRO A 639 0.88 6.74 33.10
CA PRO A 639 1.25 5.48 32.49
C PRO A 639 2.00 5.68 31.17
N VAL A 640 3.07 4.89 30.96
CA VAL A 640 3.83 4.83 29.71
C VAL A 640 3.91 3.39 29.23
N LEU A 641 3.50 3.15 27.98
CA LEU A 641 3.66 1.85 27.29
C LEU A 641 4.67 1.98 26.16
N GLY A 642 5.73 1.17 26.20
CA GLY A 642 6.60 0.96 25.05
C GLY A 642 6.09 -0.24 24.22
N LEU A 643 5.79 -0.01 22.92
CA LEU A 643 5.31 -1.04 22.03
C LEU A 643 6.38 -1.36 20.98
N CYS A 644 6.81 -2.63 20.86
CA CYS A 644 7.84 -3.13 19.96
C CYS A 644 9.15 -2.33 20.07
N LEU A 645 9.43 -1.38 19.18
CA LEU A 645 10.58 -0.46 19.28
C LEU A 645 10.56 0.34 20.60
N GLY A 646 9.38 0.77 21.06
CA GLY A 646 9.24 1.45 22.36
C GLY A 646 9.60 0.55 23.56
N HIS A 647 9.28 -0.74 23.51
CA HIS A 647 9.72 -1.74 24.51
C HIS A 647 11.25 -1.86 24.51
N GLN A 648 11.86 -1.93 23.33
CA GLN A 648 13.31 -1.98 23.17
C GLN A 648 13.98 -0.72 23.72
N ALA A 649 13.39 0.47 23.47
CA ALA A 649 13.87 1.73 24.03
C ALA A 649 13.88 1.77 25.55
N LEU A 650 12.83 1.23 26.21
CA LEU A 650 12.76 1.13 27.68
C LEU A 650 13.86 0.23 28.23
N GLY A 651 14.12 -0.94 27.60
CA GLY A 651 15.20 -1.83 28.00
C GLY A 651 16.59 -1.19 27.84
N LEU A 652 16.83 -0.51 26.71
CA LEU A 652 18.09 0.22 26.50
C LEU A 652 18.27 1.37 27.51
N ALA A 653 17.19 2.07 27.88
CA ALA A 653 17.24 3.16 28.86
C ALA A 653 17.68 2.71 30.26
N VAL A 654 17.48 1.43 30.61
CA VAL A 654 17.96 0.84 31.87
C VAL A 654 19.26 0.05 31.70
N GLY A 655 19.91 0.13 30.52
CA GLY A 655 21.21 -0.46 30.26
C GLY A 655 21.19 -1.96 29.91
N TRP A 656 20.06 -2.48 29.42
CA TRP A 656 19.98 -3.82 28.85
C TRP A 656 20.55 -3.85 27.44
N ASP A 657 20.92 -5.04 26.94
CA ASP A 657 21.35 -5.19 25.55
C ASP A 657 20.17 -5.41 24.62
N LEU A 658 20.30 -4.89 23.41
CA LEU A 658 19.42 -5.18 22.28
C LEU A 658 20.21 -5.93 21.21
N ILE A 659 19.84 -7.19 20.97
CA ILE A 659 20.54 -8.08 20.04
C ILE A 659 19.59 -8.63 18.97
N GLU A 660 20.14 -9.16 17.90
CA GLU A 660 19.38 -9.97 16.95
C GLU A 660 18.78 -11.21 17.63
N SER A 661 17.54 -11.56 17.27
CA SER A 661 16.90 -12.77 17.80
C SER A 661 17.71 -14.01 17.44
N PRO A 662 18.09 -14.87 18.42
CA PRO A 662 18.95 -16.03 18.18
C PRO A 662 18.40 -17.05 17.17
N LYS A 663 17.08 -17.10 17.01
CA LYS A 663 16.41 -17.99 16.06
C LYS A 663 15.91 -17.25 14.81
N GLY A 664 16.34 -16.02 14.63
CA GLY A 664 15.97 -15.16 13.50
C GLY A 664 14.78 -14.27 13.79
N ALA A 665 14.43 -13.46 12.79
CA ALA A 665 13.32 -12.51 12.84
C ALA A 665 11.97 -13.22 12.75
N VAL A 666 10.97 -12.68 13.44
CA VAL A 666 9.58 -13.17 13.43
C VAL A 666 8.69 -12.02 13.00
N HIS A 667 8.10 -12.12 11.80
CA HIS A 667 7.25 -11.06 11.22
C HIS A 667 5.94 -11.62 10.72
N GLY A 668 4.81 -11.07 11.21
CA GLY A 668 3.47 -11.48 10.79
C GLY A 668 3.02 -12.84 11.35
N VAL A 669 3.69 -13.35 12.38
CA VAL A 669 3.40 -14.66 12.98
C VAL A 669 2.75 -14.49 14.35
N PRO A 670 1.53 -15.01 14.56
CA PRO A 670 0.92 -15.10 15.88
C PRO A 670 1.75 -16.04 16.79
N SER A 671 2.14 -15.55 17.95
CA SER A 671 2.95 -16.29 18.91
C SER A 671 2.20 -16.49 20.23
N ILE A 672 2.51 -17.61 20.90
CA ILE A 672 1.93 -17.93 22.21
C ILE A 672 2.77 -17.26 23.30
N ILE A 673 2.17 -16.31 24.04
CA ILE A 673 2.83 -15.49 25.05
C ILE A 673 2.34 -15.88 26.44
N LYS A 674 3.25 -16.32 27.31
CA LYS A 674 3.01 -16.55 28.74
C LYS A 674 3.30 -15.28 29.53
N HIS A 675 2.59 -15.04 30.63
CA HIS A 675 2.78 -13.90 31.51
C HIS A 675 2.57 -14.27 32.99
N ASP A 676 2.97 -13.35 33.89
CA ASP A 676 2.97 -13.56 35.34
C ASP A 676 1.65 -13.18 36.03
N ASN A 677 0.63 -12.78 35.28
CA ASN A 677 -0.68 -12.30 35.77
C ASN A 677 -0.65 -10.99 36.60
N TYR A 678 0.39 -10.15 36.43
CA TYR A 678 0.49 -8.85 37.08
C TYR A 678 0.47 -7.69 36.06
N GLY A 679 0.27 -6.46 36.57
CA GLY A 679 0.28 -5.25 35.75
C GLY A 679 -0.76 -5.29 34.63
N LEU A 680 -0.32 -5.22 33.39
CA LEU A 680 -1.21 -5.26 32.20
C LEU A 680 -1.97 -6.58 32.07
N TYR A 681 -1.49 -7.66 32.68
CA TYR A 681 -2.00 -9.04 32.49
C TYR A 681 -2.95 -9.49 33.60
N THR A 682 -3.26 -8.64 34.58
CA THR A 682 -4.02 -9.03 35.79
C THR A 682 -5.39 -9.66 35.52
N LYS A 683 -6.05 -9.24 34.42
CA LYS A 683 -7.41 -9.69 34.04
C LYS A 683 -7.39 -10.59 32.78
N LEU A 684 -6.23 -11.02 32.33
CA LEU A 684 -6.09 -11.77 31.09
C LEU A 684 -5.73 -13.23 31.39
N ASP A 685 -6.27 -14.12 30.56
CA ASP A 685 -5.90 -15.54 30.62
C ASP A 685 -4.49 -15.76 30.06
N SER A 686 -3.74 -16.72 30.62
CA SER A 686 -2.42 -17.13 30.12
C SER A 686 -2.50 -18.55 29.56
N PRO A 687 -1.97 -18.82 28.36
CA PRO A 687 -1.25 -17.91 27.47
C PRO A 687 -2.16 -17.06 26.57
N LEU A 688 -1.61 -15.96 26.04
CA LEU A 688 -2.22 -15.12 25.00
C LEU A 688 -1.69 -15.51 23.60
N ILE A 689 -2.49 -15.27 22.57
CA ILE A 689 -2.05 -15.33 21.16
C ILE A 689 -1.91 -13.90 20.64
N LEU A 690 -0.67 -13.48 20.34
CA LEU A 690 -0.37 -12.09 19.95
C LEU A 690 0.64 -12.07 18.79
N MET A 691 0.44 -11.13 17.87
CA MET A 691 1.26 -10.99 16.67
C MET A 691 2.63 -10.42 16.97
N ARG A 692 3.67 -10.97 16.33
CA ARG A 692 5.05 -10.46 16.41
C ARG A 692 5.53 -9.89 15.08
N TYR A 693 6.28 -8.77 15.18
CA TYR A 693 6.97 -8.09 14.07
C TYR A 693 8.36 -7.63 14.53
N ASN A 694 9.21 -8.55 15.01
CA ASN A 694 10.50 -8.17 15.56
C ASN A 694 11.66 -9.05 15.07
N SER A 695 12.77 -8.38 14.73
CA SER A 695 14.08 -9.01 14.47
C SER A 695 14.99 -8.96 15.68
N LEU A 696 14.79 -7.94 16.53
CA LEU A 696 15.63 -7.67 17.70
C LEU A 696 14.90 -8.02 19.00
N ILE A 697 15.67 -8.43 20.02
CA ILE A 697 15.18 -8.76 21.35
C ILE A 697 16.04 -8.16 22.46
N LEU A 698 15.40 -7.90 23.60
CA LEU A 698 16.09 -7.43 24.82
C LEU A 698 16.73 -8.59 25.59
N ILE A 699 17.95 -8.34 26.10
CA ILE A 699 18.64 -9.22 27.03
C ILE A 699 18.80 -8.49 28.37
N PRO A 700 18.11 -8.94 29.45
CA PRO A 700 18.21 -8.34 30.78
C PRO A 700 19.62 -8.38 31.34
N LYS A 701 20.11 -7.26 31.93
CA LYS A 701 21.40 -7.14 32.60
C LYS A 701 21.30 -6.75 34.07
N ASN A 702 20.16 -6.28 34.49
CA ASN A 702 19.90 -5.81 35.85
C ASN A 702 18.41 -5.97 36.18
N GLU A 703 18.03 -5.66 37.42
CA GLU A 703 16.65 -5.79 37.92
C GLU A 703 15.91 -4.44 37.96
N PHE A 704 16.32 -3.42 37.17
CA PHE A 704 15.61 -2.15 37.11
C PHE A 704 14.23 -2.25 36.48
N MET A 705 14.05 -3.23 35.57
CA MET A 705 12.75 -3.63 35.02
C MET A 705 12.51 -5.11 35.37
N ILE A 706 11.24 -5.46 35.58
CA ILE A 706 10.78 -6.82 35.84
C ILE A 706 10.30 -7.39 34.51
N CYS A 707 10.81 -8.56 34.11
CA CYS A 707 10.25 -9.31 33.00
C CYS A 707 8.92 -9.93 33.44
N ASP A 708 7.84 -9.69 32.71
CA ASP A 708 6.47 -10.12 33.07
C ASP A 708 5.75 -10.93 31.99
N ALA A 709 6.32 -11.00 30.77
CA ALA A 709 5.83 -11.88 29.73
C ALA A 709 6.97 -12.51 28.90
N TRP A 710 6.73 -13.72 28.39
CA TRP A 710 7.73 -14.52 27.67
C TRP A 710 7.07 -15.26 26.49
N ASP A 711 7.85 -15.44 25.44
CA ASP A 711 7.54 -16.38 24.37
C ASP A 711 7.53 -17.83 24.93
N ASN A 712 6.49 -18.61 24.55
CA ASN A 712 6.29 -19.94 25.09
C ASN A 712 7.34 -20.97 24.64
N GLU A 713 7.93 -20.77 23.45
CA GLU A 713 8.86 -21.77 22.87
C GLU A 713 10.31 -21.52 23.27
N GLU A 714 10.70 -20.25 23.31
CA GLU A 714 12.09 -19.81 23.44
C GLU A 714 12.40 -19.14 24.76
N ASN A 715 11.37 -18.83 25.54
CA ASN A 715 11.47 -18.07 26.78
C ASN A 715 12.13 -16.70 26.62
N LEU A 716 11.98 -16.08 25.44
CA LEU A 716 12.45 -14.73 25.17
C LEU A 716 11.58 -13.70 25.90
N VAL A 717 12.19 -12.60 26.33
CA VAL A 717 11.47 -11.50 26.99
C VAL A 717 10.55 -10.82 26.02
N MET A 718 9.24 -10.86 26.30
CA MET A 718 8.17 -10.29 25.48
C MET A 718 7.41 -9.18 26.21
N GLY A 719 7.55 -9.07 27.53
CA GLY A 719 6.97 -8.04 28.36
C GLY A 719 7.88 -7.62 29.50
N ILE A 720 7.82 -6.31 29.84
CA ILE A 720 8.57 -5.74 30.96
C ILE A 720 7.71 -4.69 31.68
N ARG A 721 7.91 -4.54 33.00
CA ARG A 721 7.32 -3.44 33.78
C ARG A 721 8.31 -2.86 34.77
N HIS A 722 8.13 -1.57 35.08
CA HIS A 722 8.93 -0.93 36.12
C HIS A 722 8.36 -1.27 37.51
N PRO A 723 9.22 -1.56 38.54
CA PRO A 723 8.74 -1.96 39.86
C PRO A 723 8.04 -0.85 40.65
N ILE A 724 8.23 0.43 40.30
CA ILE A 724 7.74 1.60 41.06
C ILE A 724 6.82 2.47 40.22
N PHE A 725 7.20 2.80 38.98
CA PHE A 725 6.47 3.71 38.13
C PHE A 725 5.51 2.95 37.20
N PRO A 726 4.42 3.55 36.73
CA PRO A 726 3.47 2.92 35.81
C PRO A 726 4.04 2.84 34.37
N VAL A 727 5.18 2.17 34.19
CA VAL A 727 5.91 2.03 32.93
C VAL A 727 5.93 0.55 32.52
N PHE A 728 5.45 0.27 31.33
CA PHE A 728 5.28 -1.04 30.77
C PHE A 728 5.89 -1.12 29.38
N GLY A 729 6.35 -2.29 28.96
CA GLY A 729 6.83 -2.52 27.61
C GLY A 729 6.38 -3.89 27.10
N ILE A 730 5.92 -3.95 25.85
CA ILE A 730 5.51 -5.18 25.17
C ILE A 730 6.18 -5.26 23.79
N GLN A 731 6.72 -6.44 23.43
CA GLN A 731 7.42 -6.64 22.16
C GLN A 731 6.47 -6.96 21.00
N PHE A 732 5.32 -7.49 21.28
CA PHE A 732 4.30 -7.91 20.32
C PHE A 732 3.32 -6.77 19.97
N HIS A 733 2.47 -6.98 18.95
CA HIS A 733 1.56 -5.99 18.37
C HIS A 733 0.09 -6.32 18.70
N PRO A 734 -0.49 -5.74 19.75
CA PRO A 734 -1.86 -6.01 20.15
C PRO A 734 -2.91 -5.43 19.17
N GLU A 735 -2.56 -4.44 18.35
CA GLU A 735 -3.41 -3.79 17.35
C GLU A 735 -3.60 -4.60 16.07
N SER A 736 -2.77 -5.64 15.87
CA SER A 736 -2.78 -6.47 14.66
C SER A 736 -4.02 -7.34 14.56
N VAL A 737 -4.44 -7.64 13.33
CA VAL A 737 -5.52 -8.59 13.04
C VAL A 737 -5.22 -10.01 13.55
N GLY A 738 -3.93 -10.35 13.71
CA GLY A 738 -3.45 -11.62 14.26
C GLY A 738 -3.35 -11.67 15.79
N SER A 739 -3.86 -10.66 16.50
CA SER A 739 -3.85 -10.58 17.97
C SER A 739 -5.28 -10.64 18.55
N PRO A 740 -5.87 -11.84 18.70
CA PRO A 740 -7.27 -11.98 19.14
C PRO A 740 -7.59 -11.31 20.49
N GLN A 741 -6.64 -11.31 21.44
CA GLN A 741 -6.78 -10.69 22.76
C GLN A 741 -6.12 -9.29 22.84
N GLY A 742 -5.76 -8.71 21.70
CA GLY A 742 -5.02 -7.44 21.68
C GLY A 742 -5.80 -6.25 22.23
N TYR A 743 -7.12 -6.20 21.98
CA TYR A 743 -7.98 -5.13 22.49
C TYR A 743 -8.08 -5.13 24.01
N GLU A 744 -8.21 -6.30 24.62
CA GLU A 744 -8.27 -6.46 26.07
C GLU A 744 -6.95 -5.99 26.72
N LEU A 745 -5.81 -6.24 26.08
CA LEU A 745 -4.51 -5.78 26.54
C LEU A 745 -4.36 -4.27 26.44
N ILE A 746 -4.77 -3.68 25.30
CA ILE A 746 -4.76 -2.21 25.14
C ILE A 746 -5.69 -1.56 26.18
N LEU A 747 -6.88 -2.10 26.40
CA LEU A 747 -7.81 -1.61 27.41
C LEU A 747 -7.19 -1.69 28.81
N SER A 748 -6.54 -2.81 29.14
CA SER A 748 -5.86 -2.98 30.43
C SER A 748 -4.79 -1.91 30.67
N PHE A 749 -4.09 -1.46 29.63
CA PHE A 749 -3.16 -0.33 29.72
C PHE A 749 -3.91 1.02 29.90
N LEU A 750 -4.95 1.27 29.13
CA LEU A 750 -5.72 2.53 29.19
C LEU A 750 -6.45 2.73 30.52
N GLU A 751 -6.76 1.65 31.23
CA GLU A 751 -7.36 1.65 32.58
C GLU A 751 -6.31 1.83 33.72
N GLN A 752 -5.00 1.93 33.41
CA GLN A 752 -4.00 2.19 34.43
C GLN A 752 -4.15 3.60 34.99
N GLU A 753 -4.23 3.71 36.31
CA GLU A 753 -4.38 4.99 37.02
C GLU A 753 -3.03 5.73 37.16
N PRO A 754 -3.02 7.08 36.94
CA PRO A 754 -1.84 7.87 37.26
C PRO A 754 -1.50 7.84 38.76
N VAL A 755 -0.22 7.63 39.09
CA VAL A 755 0.26 7.49 40.45
C VAL A 755 0.68 8.85 41.03
N LEU A 756 0.18 9.23 42.20
CA LEU A 756 0.59 10.47 42.91
C LEU A 756 2.07 10.48 43.22
N ILE A 757 2.71 11.60 43.04
CA ILE A 757 4.07 11.82 43.50
C ILE A 757 4.06 11.85 45.04
N ASP A 758 4.66 10.83 45.68
CA ASP A 758 4.83 10.81 47.13
C ASP A 758 5.92 11.82 47.52
N PRO A 759 5.61 12.87 48.28
CA PRO A 759 6.61 13.88 48.70
C PRO A 759 7.76 13.29 49.55
N ILE A 760 7.58 12.06 50.08
CA ILE A 760 8.58 11.41 50.94
C ILE A 760 9.58 10.56 50.13
N SER A 761 9.25 10.15 48.93
CA SER A 761 10.11 9.29 48.10
C SER A 761 11.29 10.03 47.43
N ASN A 762 11.26 11.37 47.35
CA ASN A 762 12.34 12.18 46.75
C ASN A 762 13.68 12.10 47.49
N ASN A 763 13.74 11.47 48.67
CA ASN A 763 14.98 11.31 49.47
C ASN A 763 15.65 9.94 49.36
N ARG A 764 15.07 8.98 48.63
CA ARG A 764 15.77 7.74 48.27
C ARG A 764 16.48 7.94 46.92
N GLN A 765 17.63 8.57 46.94
CA GLN A 765 18.59 8.52 45.85
C GLN A 765 18.79 7.04 45.48
N VAL A 766 18.27 6.64 44.29
CA VAL A 766 18.66 5.41 43.63
C VAL A 766 20.18 5.50 43.46
N ARG A 767 20.94 4.80 44.31
CA ARG A 767 22.40 4.71 44.18
C ARG A 767 22.67 4.13 42.80
N ARG A 768 23.21 4.96 41.90
CA ARG A 768 23.83 4.45 40.67
C ARG A 768 25.00 3.55 41.09
N PRO A 769 25.15 2.35 40.46
CA PRO A 769 26.40 1.61 40.55
C PRO A 769 27.51 2.33 39.80
#